data_800442900afa51365fa19d3d834cac94
#
_entry.id   800442900afa51365fa19d3d834cac94
#
_cell.length_a   1.000
_cell.length_b   1.000
_cell.length_c   1.000
_cell.angle_alpha   90.00
_cell.angle_beta   90.00
_cell.angle_gamma   90.00
#
_symmetry.space_group_name_H-M   'P 1'
#
loop_
_entity.id
_entity.type
_entity.pdbx_description
1 polymer ?
#
loop_
_entity_poly.entity_id
_entity_poly.type
_entity_poly.pdbx_seq_one_letter_code
_entity_poly.pdbx_strand_id
1 'polypeptide(L)'
;MRSLTIPAAVALALSAAPGLAADDASELEEVIVTANRLLAPGIGAEQLDPNHIRRQRARTSDTARMFDALPGVSTYGAGGVSSLPSIRGLADERLRTQVDGMDLVAACPNHMNPPLSYISPTAVASAEVYPGVTPVSVGGDSIGGTIVVRSADPRFAAAGETLADGEAGAYFRSAGSGWGGNLAATYATGDWSFGYTGSYASSDNTRAGGDFKDYTFTGRPGHSLPRDEIGSTYYESTNQSARIAWRSGAHLVDFTYSYQDLPEEGFPNQRMDLTGNTASIYNLAYTGALDWGTLKARTYYQDVSHEMDFGADKRYWYGMASGGMMSVDGSPCSPISATCAAGMPMKSDGENLGISVDAAIRLAGDDLLRVGVEVQDYRLNDWWPASGSGMWPYDFVNINDGQRDRYAGFGEWEVHADRWTSILGLRVESVATDAGRVHGYDTDVPPTTGTGGSGNQTRDAVLFNTSNRDQVDTYVDASWIVRYEASDTQDYQFGVAQKTRTPGLYERYTWSSWQMAAFMNNFVGDGNGYFGDVNLDPEVARTVSATADWHDAAGTRWSVRLTPYWSDVPDYIDAIQWDSASNTPAATPVVDNFTVLRYRNQQATLYGIDFSADLALFDSASWGRYVAQLTGSYARGKNEDTDDDLYNIMPLNATLTLSQDLGGWHNAIVGEFVGAKDDVSKVRNEMQTAGYGLVHLLSRYERDWWSVEVGIDNLFDRFYDAPLGGAYVGQGSTMMNPMPPNEPRWGTPVPGTGRSIYAGVNLKF
;
A
#
# COMPACT_ATOMS: atom_id res chain seq x y z
N MET A 1 8.35 8.40 -31.35
CA MET A 1 7.13 7.86 -32.01
C MET A 1 7.50 6.54 -32.71
N ARG A 2 7.46 5.45 -31.99
CA ARG A 2 7.45 4.11 -32.57
C ARG A 2 6.01 3.63 -32.54
N SER A 3 5.51 3.17 -33.67
CA SER A 3 4.14 2.72 -33.85
C SER A 3 3.84 1.51 -32.96
N LEU A 4 2.91 1.66 -32.03
CA LEU A 4 2.27 0.58 -31.28
C LEU A 4 1.55 -0.34 -32.30
N THR A 5 2.13 -1.48 -32.56
CA THR A 5 1.42 -2.59 -33.21
C THR A 5 0.67 -3.36 -32.13
N ILE A 6 -0.61 -3.01 -31.93
CA ILE A 6 -1.54 -3.79 -31.10
C ILE A 6 -1.63 -5.21 -31.69
N PRO A 7 -1.38 -6.27 -30.87
CA PRO A 7 -1.58 -7.64 -31.37
C PRO A 7 -3.05 -7.84 -31.75
N ALA A 8 -3.28 -8.33 -32.95
CA ALA A 8 -4.60 -8.56 -33.58
C ALA A 8 -5.51 -9.59 -32.85
N ALA A 9 -5.12 -10.06 -31.66
CA ALA A 9 -5.86 -11.06 -30.90
C ALA A 9 -7.12 -10.50 -30.18
N VAL A 10 -7.19 -9.17 -29.94
CA VAL A 10 -8.36 -8.55 -29.26
C VAL A 10 -9.52 -8.29 -30.23
N ALA A 11 -9.26 -8.21 -31.52
CA ALA A 11 -10.29 -7.92 -32.53
C ALA A 11 -11.18 -9.12 -32.88
N LEU A 12 -10.81 -10.36 -32.54
CA LEU A 12 -11.58 -11.57 -32.94
C LEU A 12 -12.70 -11.96 -31.96
N ALA A 13 -12.71 -11.43 -30.76
CA ALA A 13 -13.73 -11.76 -29.74
C ALA A 13 -15.04 -10.94 -29.87
N LEU A 14 -15.03 -9.86 -30.64
CA LEU A 14 -16.17 -8.94 -30.76
C LEU A 14 -17.14 -9.22 -31.97
N SER A 15 -16.88 -10.22 -32.75
CA SER A 15 -17.64 -10.43 -34.02
C SER A 15 -18.68 -11.55 -34.01
N ALA A 16 -19.04 -12.15 -32.87
CA ALA A 16 -20.04 -13.21 -32.81
C ALA A 16 -21.02 -13.02 -31.64
N ALA A 17 -22.02 -12.15 -31.78
CA ALA A 17 -23.18 -12.15 -30.92
C ALA A 17 -24.47 -12.28 -31.75
N PRO A 18 -25.17 -13.42 -31.71
CA PRO A 18 -26.58 -13.46 -32.07
C PRO A 18 -27.44 -13.01 -30.91
N GLY A 19 -28.43 -12.18 -31.17
CA GLY A 19 -29.33 -11.61 -30.19
C GLY A 19 -30.13 -12.68 -29.42
N LEU A 20 -30.17 -12.54 -28.12
CA LEU A 20 -31.06 -13.26 -27.22
C LEU A 20 -31.92 -12.25 -26.45
N ALA A 21 -33.15 -12.65 -26.20
CA ALA A 21 -34.24 -11.85 -25.65
C ALA A 21 -34.03 -11.61 -24.14
N ALA A 22 -34.61 -10.47 -23.69
CA ALA A 22 -34.54 -10.01 -22.31
C ALA A 22 -35.31 -10.94 -21.38
N ASP A 23 -34.67 -11.38 -20.30
CA ASP A 23 -35.32 -11.82 -19.07
C ASP A 23 -34.53 -11.35 -17.83
N ASP A 24 -35.28 -10.76 -16.92
CA ASP A 24 -35.11 -10.41 -15.51
C ASP A 24 -33.81 -9.73 -14.96
N ALA A 25 -34.06 -8.58 -14.31
CA ALA A 25 -33.06 -7.76 -13.62
C ALA A 25 -32.43 -8.46 -12.39
N SER A 26 -33.10 -9.44 -11.80
CA SER A 26 -32.60 -10.25 -10.68
C SER A 26 -31.50 -11.23 -11.09
N GLU A 27 -31.50 -11.70 -12.34
CA GLU A 27 -30.50 -12.64 -12.83
C GLU A 27 -29.12 -12.00 -13.00
N LEU A 28 -29.00 -10.70 -13.19
CA LEU A 28 -27.73 -10.05 -13.49
C LEU A 28 -26.97 -9.57 -12.26
N GLU A 29 -27.63 -9.21 -11.18
CA GLU A 29 -26.98 -8.99 -9.88
C GLU A 29 -26.37 -10.31 -9.38
N GLU A 30 -27.07 -11.41 -9.61
CA GLU A 30 -26.59 -12.78 -9.39
C GLU A 30 -25.41 -13.13 -10.33
N VAL A 31 -25.41 -12.67 -11.59
CA VAL A 31 -24.33 -12.90 -12.56
C VAL A 31 -23.04 -12.17 -12.17
N ILE A 32 -23.08 -10.89 -11.76
CA ILE A 32 -21.89 -10.14 -11.37
C ILE A 32 -21.27 -10.73 -10.11
N VAL A 33 -22.06 -11.01 -9.09
CA VAL A 33 -21.61 -11.65 -7.85
C VAL A 33 -21.07 -13.03 -8.11
N THR A 34 -21.75 -13.82 -8.95
CA THR A 34 -21.30 -15.16 -9.34
C THR A 34 -20.02 -15.11 -10.18
N ALA A 35 -19.91 -14.16 -11.11
CA ALA A 35 -18.70 -13.98 -11.91
C ALA A 35 -17.48 -13.66 -11.04
N ASN A 36 -17.62 -12.74 -10.09
CA ASN A 36 -16.54 -12.40 -9.17
C ASN A 36 -16.13 -13.60 -8.29
N ARG A 37 -17.10 -14.38 -7.79
CA ARG A 37 -16.82 -15.60 -7.00
C ARG A 37 -16.16 -16.71 -7.82
N LEU A 38 -16.51 -16.86 -9.08
CA LEU A 38 -15.92 -17.89 -9.94
C LEU A 38 -14.48 -17.55 -10.36
N LEU A 39 -14.15 -16.25 -10.51
CA LEU A 39 -12.83 -15.81 -10.92
C LEU A 39 -11.84 -15.71 -9.77
N ALA A 40 -12.31 -15.50 -8.54
CA ALA A 40 -11.45 -15.44 -7.36
C ALA A 40 -11.84 -16.55 -6.36
N PRO A 41 -10.92 -17.48 -6.05
CA PRO A 41 -11.23 -18.54 -5.07
C PRO A 41 -11.44 -17.94 -3.70
N GLY A 42 -12.50 -18.35 -3.03
CA GLY A 42 -12.80 -17.92 -1.65
C GLY A 42 -11.90 -18.58 -0.60
N ILE A 43 -11.14 -19.61 -0.96
CA ILE A 43 -10.24 -20.33 -0.05
C ILE A 43 -8.91 -19.57 0.05
N GLY A 44 -8.45 -19.37 1.29
CA GLY A 44 -7.20 -18.63 1.57
C GLY A 44 -7.36 -17.13 1.66
N ALA A 45 -8.57 -16.58 1.43
CA ALA A 45 -8.85 -15.16 1.58
C ALA A 45 -9.34 -14.83 3.00
N GLU A 46 -8.83 -13.73 3.56
CA GLU A 46 -9.40 -13.03 4.71
C GLU A 46 -10.18 -11.82 4.18
N GLN A 47 -11.44 -11.66 4.59
CA GLN A 47 -12.31 -10.57 4.13
C GLN A 47 -12.55 -9.56 5.23
N LEU A 48 -12.53 -8.27 4.88
CA LEU A 48 -13.00 -7.23 5.79
C LEU A 48 -14.52 -7.28 5.96
N ASP A 49 -14.95 -7.29 7.22
CA ASP A 49 -16.38 -7.20 7.56
C ASP A 49 -16.97 -5.88 7.01
N PRO A 50 -18.12 -5.90 6.31
CA PRO A 50 -18.75 -4.69 5.77
C PRO A 50 -19.10 -3.65 6.84
N ASN A 51 -19.39 -4.05 8.08
CA ASN A 51 -19.62 -3.11 9.18
C ASN A 51 -18.31 -2.48 9.63
N HIS A 52 -17.20 -3.23 9.61
CA HIS A 52 -15.88 -2.67 9.85
C HIS A 52 -15.54 -1.61 8.80
N ILE A 53 -15.70 -1.90 7.51
CA ILE A 53 -15.48 -0.94 6.41
C ILE A 53 -16.29 0.35 6.67
N ARG A 54 -17.58 0.24 7.01
CA ARG A 54 -18.41 1.42 7.31
C ARG A 54 -17.91 2.22 8.50
N ARG A 55 -17.48 1.57 9.58
CA ARG A 55 -16.96 2.23 10.79
C ARG A 55 -15.64 2.97 10.56
N GLN A 56 -14.88 2.61 9.54
CA GLN A 56 -13.62 3.28 9.22
C GLN A 56 -13.80 4.61 8.50
N ARG A 57 -14.94 4.86 7.83
CA ARG A 57 -15.17 6.04 7.00
C ARG A 57 -14.99 7.38 7.73
N ALA A 58 -15.47 7.48 8.98
CA ALA A 58 -15.28 8.66 9.81
C ALA A 58 -13.94 8.63 10.60
N ARG A 59 -13.38 7.45 10.84
CA ARG A 59 -12.21 7.23 11.69
C ARG A 59 -10.88 7.51 10.97
N THR A 60 -10.76 7.14 9.69
CA THR A 60 -9.52 7.30 8.92
C THR A 60 -9.77 7.82 7.52
N SER A 61 -8.79 8.52 6.94
CA SER A 61 -8.75 8.87 5.51
C SER A 61 -7.81 7.93 4.73
N ASP A 62 -7.14 7.02 5.41
CA ASP A 62 -6.16 6.10 4.89
C ASP A 62 -6.77 4.71 4.68
N THR A 63 -6.86 4.27 3.44
CA THR A 63 -7.48 2.98 3.08
C THR A 63 -6.65 1.79 3.57
N ALA A 64 -5.33 1.90 3.64
CA ALA A 64 -4.47 0.82 4.14
C ALA A 64 -4.78 0.47 5.61
N ARG A 65 -5.10 1.46 6.46
CA ARG A 65 -5.43 1.24 7.88
C ARG A 65 -6.70 0.45 8.12
N MET A 66 -7.55 0.28 7.12
CA MET A 66 -8.73 -0.58 7.25
C MET A 66 -8.35 -2.06 7.44
N PHE A 67 -7.17 -2.44 6.98
CA PHE A 67 -6.68 -3.82 7.01
C PHE A 67 -6.02 -4.22 8.34
N ASP A 68 -5.74 -3.27 9.25
CA ASP A 68 -5.21 -3.55 10.60
C ASP A 68 -6.15 -4.43 11.45
N ALA A 69 -7.40 -4.59 11.03
CA ALA A 69 -8.35 -5.51 11.67
C ALA A 69 -8.12 -6.99 11.32
N LEU A 70 -7.35 -7.28 10.27
CA LEU A 70 -7.09 -8.65 9.83
C LEU A 70 -5.84 -9.22 10.51
N PRO A 71 -5.88 -10.49 10.95
CA PRO A 71 -4.71 -11.13 11.53
C PRO A 71 -3.53 -11.17 10.53
N GLY A 72 -2.32 -10.90 11.01
CA GLY A 72 -1.12 -10.91 10.18
C GLY A 72 -0.95 -9.72 9.25
N VAL A 73 -1.89 -8.77 9.24
CA VAL A 73 -1.79 -7.51 8.51
C VAL A 73 -1.50 -6.37 9.46
N SER A 74 -0.60 -5.48 9.06
CA SER A 74 -0.26 -4.25 9.79
C SER A 74 0.01 -3.15 8.79
N THR A 75 -0.04 -1.90 9.19
CA THR A 75 0.34 -0.78 8.34
C THR A 75 1.63 -0.14 8.82
N TYR A 76 2.48 0.21 7.88
CA TYR A 76 3.64 1.06 8.13
C TYR A 76 3.65 2.25 7.15
N GLY A 77 4.62 3.14 7.32
CA GLY A 77 4.60 4.41 6.64
C GLY A 77 3.99 5.45 7.55
N ALA A 78 3.82 6.62 7.08
CA ALA A 78 3.54 7.69 7.98
C ALA A 78 2.72 8.83 7.40
N GLY A 79 2.37 8.77 6.14
CA GLY A 79 1.44 9.72 5.54
C GLY A 79 0.02 9.58 6.10
N GLY A 80 -0.78 10.63 6.00
CA GLY A 80 -2.16 10.63 6.49
C GLY A 80 -3.16 9.84 5.65
N VAL A 81 -2.80 9.58 4.36
CA VAL A 81 -3.61 8.84 3.39
C VAL A 81 -2.81 7.78 2.62
N SER A 82 -1.53 7.60 2.93
CA SER A 82 -0.55 6.86 2.13
C SER A 82 0.22 5.80 2.93
N SER A 83 -0.35 5.24 4.00
CA SER A 83 0.30 4.12 4.70
C SER A 83 0.41 2.89 3.80
N LEU A 84 1.41 2.09 4.06
CA LEU A 84 1.70 0.86 3.32
C LEU A 84 1.24 -0.36 4.13
N PRO A 85 0.48 -1.28 3.56
CA PRO A 85 0.18 -2.53 4.22
C PRO A 85 1.42 -3.42 4.28
N SER A 86 1.51 -4.20 5.36
CA SER A 86 2.48 -5.28 5.55
C SER A 86 1.74 -6.56 5.89
N ILE A 87 2.01 -7.64 5.20
CA ILE A 87 1.46 -8.96 5.46
C ILE A 87 2.57 -9.83 6.02
N ARG A 88 2.47 -10.24 7.29
CA ARG A 88 3.44 -11.13 7.95
C ARG A 88 4.89 -10.61 7.86
N GLY A 89 5.08 -9.28 7.87
CA GLY A 89 6.38 -8.61 7.76
C GLY A 89 6.88 -8.37 6.33
N LEU A 90 6.12 -8.75 5.32
CA LEU A 90 6.41 -8.45 3.91
C LEU A 90 5.55 -7.28 3.42
N ALA A 91 6.15 -6.28 2.83
CA ALA A 91 5.51 -5.03 2.45
C ALA A 91 6.04 -4.50 1.10
N ASP A 92 5.60 -3.34 0.68
CA ASP A 92 5.97 -2.65 -0.55
C ASP A 92 5.70 -3.50 -1.80
N GLU A 93 6.60 -3.54 -2.75
CA GLU A 93 6.50 -4.34 -3.97
C GLU A 93 6.45 -5.86 -3.70
N ARG A 94 6.66 -6.32 -2.46
CA ARG A 94 6.44 -7.72 -2.08
C ARG A 94 4.98 -8.11 -1.99
N LEU A 95 4.07 -7.13 -2.01
CA LEU A 95 2.63 -7.34 -2.05
C LEU A 95 2.07 -6.95 -3.43
N ARG A 96 1.18 -7.76 -3.96
CA ARG A 96 0.33 -7.36 -5.07
C ARG A 96 -0.89 -6.62 -4.51
N THR A 97 -1.12 -5.38 -4.93
CA THR A 97 -2.30 -4.60 -4.52
C THR A 97 -3.15 -4.26 -5.72
N GLN A 98 -4.38 -4.76 -5.74
CA GLN A 98 -5.34 -4.50 -6.80
C GLN A 98 -6.47 -3.60 -6.32
N VAL A 99 -6.72 -2.52 -7.06
CA VAL A 99 -7.87 -1.64 -6.88
C VAL A 99 -8.77 -1.78 -8.11
N ASP A 100 -10.00 -2.24 -7.92
CA ASP A 100 -10.94 -2.53 -9.00
C ASP A 100 -10.35 -3.41 -10.12
N GLY A 101 -9.46 -4.35 -9.73
CA GLY A 101 -8.75 -5.28 -10.61
C GLY A 101 -7.64 -4.67 -11.45
N MET A 102 -7.17 -3.49 -11.11
CA MET A 102 -5.99 -2.83 -11.68
C MET A 102 -4.79 -3.03 -10.76
N ASP A 103 -3.65 -3.40 -11.29
CA ASP A 103 -2.37 -3.39 -10.60
C ASP A 103 -1.80 -1.96 -10.70
N LEU A 104 -2.16 -1.09 -9.76
CA LEU A 104 -1.68 0.28 -9.71
C LEU A 104 -0.25 0.35 -9.18
N VAL A 105 0.48 1.37 -9.58
CA VAL A 105 1.89 1.55 -9.21
C VAL A 105 2.11 2.86 -8.47
N ALA A 106 3.12 2.87 -7.60
CA ALA A 106 3.68 4.10 -7.05
C ALA A 106 4.71 4.69 -8.02
N ALA A 107 4.69 6.00 -8.20
CA ALA A 107 5.69 6.71 -9.01
C ALA A 107 6.74 7.44 -8.15
N CYS A 108 6.87 7.07 -6.87
CA CYS A 108 7.75 7.72 -5.91
C CYS A 108 8.68 6.70 -5.25
N PRO A 109 10.01 6.97 -5.14
CA PRO A 109 10.94 6.08 -4.47
C PRO A 109 10.58 5.82 -3.00
N ASN A 110 9.98 6.78 -2.35
CA ASN A 110 9.62 6.75 -0.92
C ASN A 110 8.19 6.27 -0.68
N HIS A 111 7.53 5.69 -1.69
CA HIS A 111 6.17 5.15 -1.64
C HIS A 111 5.12 6.15 -1.10
N MET A 112 5.27 7.45 -1.41
CA MET A 112 4.35 8.48 -0.93
C MET A 112 2.97 8.44 -1.62
N ASN A 113 2.84 7.72 -2.73
CA ASN A 113 1.61 7.51 -3.48
C ASN A 113 1.33 6.03 -3.75
N PRO A 114 1.21 5.18 -2.71
CA PRO A 114 1.03 3.74 -2.87
C PRO A 114 -0.35 3.41 -3.47
N PRO A 115 -0.55 2.20 -4.02
CA PRO A 115 -1.80 1.81 -4.70
C PRO A 115 -3.08 2.07 -3.91
N LEU A 116 -3.09 1.91 -2.60
CA LEU A 116 -4.27 2.14 -1.76
C LEU A 116 -4.60 3.62 -1.54
N SER A 117 -3.68 4.54 -1.82
CA SER A 117 -3.95 5.99 -1.74
C SER A 117 -4.91 6.46 -2.84
N TYR A 118 -5.00 5.73 -3.97
CA TYR A 118 -5.88 6.07 -5.10
C TYR A 118 -7.37 5.75 -4.88
N ILE A 119 -7.72 5.17 -3.74
CA ILE A 119 -9.12 4.91 -3.35
C ILE A 119 -9.37 5.35 -1.91
N SER A 120 -10.37 6.23 -1.71
CA SER A 120 -10.76 6.68 -0.36
C SER A 120 -11.48 5.56 0.41
N PRO A 121 -11.34 5.47 1.75
CA PRO A 121 -12.13 4.57 2.59
C PRO A 121 -13.64 4.64 2.37
N THR A 122 -14.15 5.82 1.97
CA THR A 122 -15.57 6.04 1.69
C THR A 122 -16.06 5.39 0.39
N ALA A 123 -15.15 5.09 -0.54
CA ALA A 123 -15.44 4.43 -1.81
C ALA A 123 -15.28 2.91 -1.77
N VAL A 124 -14.66 2.36 -0.71
CA VAL A 124 -14.47 0.91 -0.57
C VAL A 124 -15.79 0.21 -0.26
N ALA A 125 -16.16 -0.77 -1.08
CA ALA A 125 -17.32 -1.63 -0.88
C ALA A 125 -16.93 -3.01 -0.33
N SER A 126 -15.81 -3.58 -0.80
CA SER A 126 -15.26 -4.84 -0.30
C SER A 126 -13.73 -4.83 -0.37
N ALA A 127 -13.12 -5.60 0.54
CA ALA A 127 -11.68 -5.79 0.55
C ALA A 127 -11.32 -7.19 1.05
N GLU A 128 -10.33 -7.80 0.40
CA GLU A 128 -9.85 -9.15 0.63
C GLU A 128 -8.34 -9.17 0.70
N VAL A 129 -7.79 -10.03 1.55
CA VAL A 129 -6.34 -10.28 1.66
C VAL A 129 -6.08 -11.77 1.52
N TYR A 130 -5.10 -12.13 0.70
CA TYR A 130 -4.59 -13.49 0.51
C TYR A 130 -3.15 -13.56 1.05
N PRO A 131 -2.93 -13.95 2.31
CA PRO A 131 -1.62 -13.89 2.92
C PRO A 131 -0.75 -15.11 2.56
N GLY A 132 0.48 -14.85 2.07
CA GLY A 132 1.49 -15.88 1.81
C GLY A 132 1.14 -16.85 0.69
N VAL A 133 0.40 -17.93 0.99
CA VAL A 133 -0.03 -18.93 -0.01
C VAL A 133 -1.22 -18.42 -0.81
N THR A 134 -0.95 -17.64 -1.85
CA THR A 134 -1.97 -17.04 -2.70
C THR A 134 -2.25 -17.92 -3.92
N PRO A 135 -3.53 -18.16 -4.29
CA PRO A 135 -3.87 -18.81 -5.57
C PRO A 135 -3.26 -18.07 -6.76
N VAL A 136 -2.82 -18.79 -7.79
CA VAL A 136 -2.10 -18.16 -8.92
C VAL A 136 -2.98 -17.26 -9.78
N SER A 137 -4.29 -17.44 -9.75
CA SER A 137 -5.26 -16.57 -10.41
C SER A 137 -5.38 -15.17 -9.78
N VAL A 138 -5.01 -15.03 -8.50
CA VAL A 138 -5.05 -13.77 -7.74
C VAL A 138 -3.64 -13.22 -7.52
N GLY A 139 -2.66 -14.10 -7.36
CA GLY A 139 -1.25 -13.74 -7.16
C GLY A 139 -0.53 -13.36 -8.44
N GLY A 140 0.76 -13.14 -8.34
CA GLY A 140 1.72 -12.83 -9.40
C GLY A 140 2.63 -11.68 -9.01
N ASP A 141 3.91 -11.80 -9.34
CA ASP A 141 4.97 -10.83 -9.07
C ASP A 141 4.95 -10.29 -7.62
N SER A 142 4.75 -11.22 -6.69
CA SER A 142 4.67 -10.90 -5.25
C SER A 142 4.97 -12.15 -4.42
N ILE A 143 5.61 -11.97 -3.27
CA ILE A 143 5.97 -13.04 -2.34
C ILE A 143 5.20 -12.99 -1.02
N GLY A 144 4.68 -11.83 -0.63
CA GLY A 144 4.01 -11.62 0.66
C GLY A 144 2.51 -11.92 0.66
N GLY A 145 1.87 -11.79 -0.50
CA GLY A 145 0.43 -11.97 -0.63
C GLY A 145 -0.22 -10.95 -1.57
N THR A 146 -1.55 -10.99 -1.63
CA THR A 146 -2.33 -10.09 -2.49
C THR A 146 -3.42 -9.39 -1.68
N ILE A 147 -3.57 -8.10 -1.91
CA ILE A 147 -4.68 -7.27 -1.40
C ILE A 147 -5.58 -6.91 -2.59
N VAL A 148 -6.87 -7.14 -2.44
CA VAL A 148 -7.88 -6.82 -3.46
C VAL A 148 -8.90 -5.89 -2.86
N VAL A 149 -9.02 -4.69 -3.40
CA VAL A 149 -10.01 -3.68 -3.00
C VAL A 149 -10.97 -3.43 -4.15
N ARG A 150 -12.25 -3.37 -3.85
CA ARG A 150 -13.28 -3.10 -4.86
C ARG A 150 -14.17 -1.95 -4.40
N SER A 151 -14.46 -1.04 -5.33
CA SER A 151 -15.56 -0.10 -5.24
C SER A 151 -16.91 -0.82 -5.45
N ALA A 152 -18.03 -0.13 -5.22
CA ALA A 152 -19.35 -0.72 -5.43
C ALA A 152 -19.58 -1.10 -6.89
N ASP A 153 -20.18 -2.26 -7.13
CA ASP A 153 -20.57 -2.70 -8.47
C ASP A 153 -21.65 -1.76 -9.08
N PRO A 154 -21.71 -1.63 -10.41
CA PRO A 154 -22.75 -0.81 -11.06
C PRO A 154 -24.14 -1.41 -10.81
N ARG A 155 -25.11 -0.56 -10.45
CA ARG A 155 -26.51 -0.95 -10.19
C ARG A 155 -27.39 -0.56 -11.38
N PHE A 156 -28.43 -1.33 -11.60
CA PHE A 156 -29.36 -1.13 -12.70
C PHE A 156 -30.81 -1.14 -12.19
N ALA A 157 -31.69 -0.39 -12.86
CA ALA A 157 -33.12 -0.44 -12.57
C ALA A 157 -33.78 -1.69 -13.16
N ALA A 158 -34.97 -2.02 -12.66
CA ALA A 158 -35.81 -3.00 -13.32
C ALA A 158 -36.28 -2.51 -14.72
N ALA A 159 -36.68 -3.44 -15.58
CA ALA A 159 -37.07 -3.10 -16.94
C ALA A 159 -38.24 -2.08 -16.96
N GLY A 160 -38.02 -0.94 -17.62
CA GLY A 160 -38.97 0.16 -17.71
C GLY A 160 -39.01 1.11 -16.51
N GLU A 161 -38.15 0.91 -15.52
CA GLU A 161 -37.97 1.76 -14.35
C GLU A 161 -36.70 2.58 -14.43
N THR A 162 -36.54 3.51 -13.51
CA THR A 162 -35.29 4.26 -13.26
C THR A 162 -34.91 4.15 -11.79
N LEU A 163 -33.62 4.05 -11.51
CA LEU A 163 -33.03 4.12 -10.19
C LEU A 163 -32.32 5.48 -10.06
N ALA A 164 -32.56 6.21 -8.99
CA ALA A 164 -31.80 7.40 -8.64
C ALA A 164 -31.61 7.37 -7.13
N ASP A 165 -30.39 7.19 -6.69
CA ASP A 165 -30.06 7.18 -5.27
C ASP A 165 -28.65 7.70 -5.04
N GLY A 166 -28.36 8.02 -3.79
CA GLY A 166 -27.05 8.51 -3.42
C GLY A 166 -26.80 8.50 -1.93
N GLU A 167 -25.56 8.85 -1.61
CA GLU A 167 -25.05 8.95 -0.24
C GLU A 167 -24.17 10.18 -0.13
N ALA A 168 -24.36 11.00 0.91
CA ALA A 168 -23.48 12.13 1.22
C ALA A 168 -23.07 12.06 2.69
N GLY A 169 -21.79 12.20 2.96
CA GLY A 169 -21.23 12.14 4.31
C GLY A 169 -20.28 13.28 4.62
N ALA A 170 -20.13 13.58 5.91
CA ALA A 170 -19.10 14.47 6.42
C ALA A 170 -18.62 14.00 7.79
N TYR A 171 -17.37 14.29 8.10
CA TYR A 171 -16.78 13.93 9.38
C TYR A 171 -15.80 15.00 9.88
N PHE A 172 -15.54 14.94 11.19
CA PHE A 172 -14.54 15.74 11.88
C PHE A 172 -13.77 14.84 12.87
N ARG A 173 -12.45 15.08 13.01
CA ARG A 173 -11.54 14.45 13.98
C ARG A 173 -10.77 15.52 14.75
N SER A 174 -10.66 15.37 16.06
CA SER A 174 -9.91 16.34 16.87
C SER A 174 -8.39 16.24 16.67
N ALA A 175 -7.87 15.07 16.33
CA ALA A 175 -6.47 14.92 15.94
C ALA A 175 -6.24 15.64 14.61
N GLY A 176 -5.27 16.55 14.56
CA GLY A 176 -4.98 17.37 13.40
C GLY A 176 -6.12 18.26 12.93
N SER A 177 -7.17 18.51 13.75
CA SER A 177 -8.39 19.21 13.31
C SER A 177 -8.95 18.64 11.99
N GLY A 178 -8.75 17.34 11.77
CA GLY A 178 -9.05 16.69 10.49
C GLY A 178 -10.54 16.71 10.15
N TRP A 179 -10.87 16.97 8.91
CA TRP A 179 -12.24 16.94 8.42
C TRP A 179 -12.31 16.46 6.97
N GLY A 180 -13.47 16.03 6.56
CA GLY A 180 -13.70 15.64 5.18
C GLY A 180 -15.16 15.34 4.89
N GLY A 181 -15.41 15.03 3.64
CA GLY A 181 -16.73 14.65 3.17
C GLY A 181 -16.68 13.77 1.93
N ASN A 182 -17.78 13.11 1.67
CA ASN A 182 -17.95 12.26 0.49
C ASN A 182 -19.32 12.41 -0.13
N LEU A 183 -19.41 12.12 -1.41
CA LEU A 183 -20.63 12.04 -2.19
C LEU A 183 -20.54 10.81 -3.10
N ALA A 184 -21.57 9.98 -3.08
CA ALA A 184 -21.80 8.95 -4.07
C ALA A 184 -23.22 9.10 -4.64
N ALA A 185 -23.36 8.98 -5.96
CA ALA A 185 -24.64 9.08 -6.64
C ALA A 185 -24.71 8.08 -7.79
N THR A 186 -25.87 7.46 -7.97
CA THR A 186 -26.15 6.55 -9.07
C THR A 186 -27.46 6.95 -9.75
N TYR A 187 -27.43 7.01 -11.08
CA TYR A 187 -28.63 7.06 -11.92
C TYR A 187 -28.58 5.89 -12.89
N ALA A 188 -29.65 5.10 -12.93
CA ALA A 188 -29.66 3.93 -13.79
C ALA A 188 -31.04 3.67 -14.43
N THR A 189 -31.00 3.03 -15.59
CA THR A 189 -32.13 2.43 -16.31
C THR A 189 -31.96 0.90 -16.32
N GLY A 190 -32.81 0.20 -17.06
CA GLY A 190 -32.67 -1.25 -17.26
C GLY A 190 -31.27 -1.65 -17.80
N ASP A 191 -30.72 -0.89 -18.74
CA ASP A 191 -29.52 -1.26 -19.49
C ASP A 191 -28.31 -0.38 -19.19
N TRP A 192 -28.49 0.81 -18.63
CA TRP A 192 -27.44 1.79 -18.39
C TRP A 192 -27.36 2.19 -16.93
N SER A 193 -26.14 2.31 -16.44
CA SER A 193 -25.84 2.83 -15.11
C SER A 193 -24.78 3.93 -15.21
N PHE A 194 -25.02 5.03 -14.51
CA PHE A 194 -24.12 6.17 -14.38
C PHE A 194 -23.84 6.38 -12.90
N GLY A 195 -22.57 6.33 -12.52
CA GLY A 195 -22.12 6.49 -11.15
C GLY A 195 -21.15 7.65 -11.00
N TYR A 196 -21.17 8.29 -9.86
CA TYR A 196 -20.17 9.24 -9.41
C TYR A 196 -19.83 8.98 -7.96
N THR A 197 -18.54 9.01 -7.63
CA THR A 197 -18.04 9.05 -6.26
C THR A 197 -16.99 10.15 -6.12
N GLY A 198 -17.08 10.91 -5.05
CA GLY A 198 -16.10 11.94 -4.73
C GLY A 198 -15.84 11.99 -3.24
N SER A 199 -14.61 12.28 -2.84
CA SER A 199 -14.22 12.51 -1.45
C SER A 199 -13.18 13.60 -1.35
N TYR A 200 -13.24 14.33 -0.26
CA TYR A 200 -12.25 15.32 0.17
C TYR A 200 -11.87 15.05 1.62
N ALA A 201 -10.60 15.20 1.94
CA ALA A 201 -10.07 15.07 3.28
C ALA A 201 -8.92 16.05 3.52
N SER A 202 -8.86 16.66 4.69
CA SER A 202 -7.78 17.56 5.10
C SER A 202 -7.50 17.41 6.60
N SER A 203 -6.25 17.55 6.99
CA SER A 203 -5.80 17.53 8.38
C SER A 203 -4.55 18.38 8.56
N ASP A 204 -4.47 19.09 9.68
CA ASP A 204 -3.23 19.67 10.20
C ASP A 204 -2.36 18.56 10.83
N ASN A 205 -1.19 18.92 11.38
CA ASN A 205 -0.35 18.01 12.14
C ASN A 205 -1.10 17.39 13.33
N THR A 206 -0.86 16.12 13.58
CA THR A 206 -1.39 15.41 14.74
C THR A 206 -0.47 15.59 15.96
N ARG A 207 -0.96 15.16 17.15
CA ARG A 207 -0.19 15.18 18.38
C ARG A 207 -0.09 13.80 18.99
N ALA A 208 1.07 13.50 19.56
CA ALA A 208 1.27 12.34 20.42
C ALA A 208 0.60 12.52 21.78
N GLY A 209 0.44 11.44 22.52
CA GLY A 209 -0.11 11.46 23.89
C GLY A 209 0.86 12.05 24.95
N GLY A 210 1.95 12.67 24.53
CA GLY A 210 2.94 13.33 25.38
C GLY A 210 4.16 13.82 24.60
N ASP A 211 5.05 14.53 25.28
CA ASP A 211 6.31 15.02 24.70
C ASP A 211 7.19 13.83 24.27
N PHE A 212 7.65 13.82 23.03
CA PHE A 212 8.53 12.77 22.49
C PHE A 212 9.88 13.30 21.96
N LYS A 213 10.02 14.60 21.85
CA LYS A 213 11.23 15.29 21.38
C LYS A 213 11.61 16.42 22.32
N ASP A 214 12.89 16.77 22.37
CA ASP A 214 13.44 17.82 23.22
C ASP A 214 13.61 19.16 22.51
N TYR A 215 13.24 19.24 21.22
CA TYR A 215 13.38 20.43 20.39
C TYR A 215 12.03 20.82 19.75
N THR A 216 11.91 22.12 19.44
CA THR A 216 10.72 22.70 18.77
C THR A 216 11.06 23.33 17.42
N PHE A 217 12.31 23.37 17.07
CA PHE A 217 12.86 24.07 15.92
C PHE A 217 12.55 23.35 14.59
N THR A 218 12.02 24.06 13.60
CA THR A 218 11.76 23.55 12.25
C THR A 218 12.81 23.98 11.24
N GLY A 219 13.70 24.89 11.59
CA GLY A 219 14.65 25.51 10.66
C GLY A 219 14.07 26.69 9.88
N ARG A 220 12.79 26.96 10.01
CA ARG A 220 12.12 28.11 9.39
C ARG A 220 11.90 29.21 10.42
N PRO A 221 12.34 30.49 10.18
CA PRO A 221 12.11 31.60 11.09
C PRO A 221 10.62 31.81 11.37
N GLY A 222 10.31 31.95 12.67
CA GLY A 222 8.93 32.17 13.11
C GLY A 222 8.03 30.93 13.11
N HIS A 223 8.56 29.76 12.76
CA HIS A 223 7.84 28.50 12.81
C HIS A 223 8.50 27.52 13.78
N SER A 224 7.69 26.98 14.70
CA SER A 224 8.12 25.99 15.69
C SER A 224 6.97 25.07 16.02
N LEU A 225 7.26 23.80 16.31
CA LEU A 225 6.29 22.80 16.70
C LEU A 225 6.44 22.47 18.19
N PRO A 226 5.35 22.36 18.94
CA PRO A 226 5.36 21.81 20.31
C PRO A 226 6.03 20.45 20.36
N ARG A 227 6.47 20.03 21.56
CA ARG A 227 7.21 18.77 21.73
C ARG A 227 6.35 17.53 21.55
N ASP A 228 5.05 17.66 21.71
CA ASP A 228 4.03 16.63 21.48
C ASP A 228 3.48 16.62 20.04
N GLU A 229 3.75 17.66 19.26
CA GLU A 229 3.27 17.76 17.89
C GLU A 229 4.16 16.98 16.93
N ILE A 230 3.55 16.08 16.16
CA ILE A 230 4.24 15.25 15.16
C ILE A 230 4.30 16.01 13.86
N GLY A 231 5.43 16.65 13.60
CA GLY A 231 5.63 17.42 12.36
C GLY A 231 5.52 16.54 11.12
N SER A 232 5.09 17.15 10.03
CA SER A 232 4.86 16.48 8.74
C SER A 232 3.85 15.34 8.83
N THR A 233 2.69 15.60 9.46
CA THR A 233 1.53 14.70 9.46
C THR A 233 0.26 15.34 8.89
N TYR A 234 0.39 16.57 8.35
CA TYR A 234 -0.68 17.27 7.65
C TYR A 234 -0.93 16.64 6.28
N TYR A 235 -2.13 16.80 5.75
CA TYR A 235 -2.47 16.38 4.38
C TYR A 235 -3.71 17.07 3.84
N GLU A 236 -3.80 17.12 2.50
CA GLU A 236 -4.99 17.43 1.74
C GLU A 236 -5.14 16.42 0.60
N SER A 237 -6.34 15.83 0.44
CA SER A 237 -6.60 14.80 -0.56
C SER A 237 -7.98 14.95 -1.18
N THR A 238 -8.04 14.89 -2.50
CA THR A 238 -9.26 14.82 -3.29
C THR A 238 -9.23 13.58 -4.17
N ASN A 239 -10.26 12.74 -4.08
CA ASN A 239 -10.47 11.60 -4.97
C ASN A 239 -11.83 11.72 -5.65
N GLN A 240 -11.89 11.52 -6.96
CA GLN A 240 -13.12 11.57 -7.74
C GLN A 240 -13.14 10.41 -8.74
N SER A 241 -14.34 9.83 -8.96
CA SER A 241 -14.52 8.77 -9.94
C SER A 241 -15.87 8.91 -10.63
N ALA A 242 -15.88 8.78 -11.94
CA ALA A 242 -17.08 8.73 -12.78
C ALA A 242 -17.13 7.40 -13.51
N ARG A 243 -18.30 6.74 -13.48
CA ARG A 243 -18.51 5.41 -14.05
C ARG A 243 -19.68 5.42 -15.04
N ILE A 244 -19.52 4.69 -16.13
CA ILE A 244 -20.61 4.38 -17.08
C ILE A 244 -20.57 2.87 -17.30
N ALA A 245 -21.69 2.20 -17.02
CA ALA A 245 -21.82 0.78 -17.28
C ALA A 245 -23.03 0.50 -18.19
N TRP A 246 -22.85 -0.45 -19.09
CA TRP A 246 -23.89 -0.94 -19.99
C TRP A 246 -24.00 -2.46 -19.86
N ARG A 247 -25.23 -2.92 -19.74
CA ARG A 247 -25.54 -4.36 -19.72
C ARG A 247 -26.47 -4.75 -20.87
N SER A 248 -26.30 -5.97 -21.37
CA SER A 248 -27.21 -6.58 -22.34
C SER A 248 -27.22 -8.10 -22.15
N GLY A 249 -28.32 -8.66 -21.66
CA GLY A 249 -28.38 -10.07 -21.27
C GLY A 249 -27.24 -10.42 -20.30
N ALA A 250 -26.45 -11.42 -20.62
CA ALA A 250 -25.35 -11.89 -19.80
C ALA A 250 -24.03 -11.08 -19.95
N HIS A 251 -24.06 -9.93 -20.59
CA HIS A 251 -22.89 -9.12 -20.89
C HIS A 251 -22.92 -7.79 -20.14
N LEU A 252 -21.80 -7.42 -19.53
CA LEU A 252 -21.57 -6.14 -18.86
C LEU A 252 -20.31 -5.50 -19.42
N VAL A 253 -20.41 -4.24 -19.79
CA VAL A 253 -19.25 -3.36 -20.09
C VAL A 253 -19.27 -2.23 -19.08
N ASP A 254 -18.15 -2.00 -18.42
CA ASP A 254 -17.99 -1.03 -17.35
C ASP A 254 -16.75 -0.17 -17.61
N PHE A 255 -16.95 1.14 -17.70
CA PHE A 255 -15.87 2.10 -17.86
C PHE A 255 -15.86 3.04 -16.66
N THR A 256 -14.69 3.21 -16.05
CA THR A 256 -14.47 4.12 -14.94
C THR A 256 -13.30 5.05 -15.24
N TYR A 257 -13.49 6.34 -15.02
CA TYR A 257 -12.42 7.34 -14.93
C TYR A 257 -12.29 7.78 -13.49
N SER A 258 -11.07 7.72 -12.94
CA SER A 258 -10.75 8.21 -11.60
C SER A 258 -9.67 9.27 -11.67
N TYR A 259 -9.79 10.29 -10.82
CA TYR A 259 -8.83 11.37 -10.66
C TYR A 259 -8.50 11.56 -9.19
N GLN A 260 -7.20 11.67 -8.89
CA GLN A 260 -6.71 12.03 -7.57
C GLN A 260 -5.89 13.30 -7.66
N ASP A 261 -6.03 14.15 -6.62
CA ASP A 261 -5.20 15.32 -6.38
C ASP A 261 -4.83 15.37 -4.89
N LEU A 262 -3.52 15.29 -4.61
CA LEU A 262 -2.92 15.51 -3.31
C LEU A 262 -1.98 16.70 -3.43
N PRO A 263 -2.43 17.92 -3.13
CA PRO A 263 -1.58 19.12 -3.20
C PRO A 263 -0.46 19.12 -2.15
N GLU A 264 -0.70 18.46 -1.01
CA GLU A 264 0.32 18.28 0.02
C GLU A 264 0.02 17.07 0.92
N GLU A 265 1.08 16.37 1.32
CA GLU A 265 1.05 15.36 2.38
C GLU A 265 2.40 15.31 3.09
N GLY A 266 2.39 15.43 4.42
CA GLY A 266 3.56 15.34 5.27
C GLY A 266 3.89 13.90 5.64
N PHE A 267 5.20 13.60 5.75
CA PHE A 267 5.72 12.27 6.09
C PHE A 267 6.74 12.39 7.23
N PRO A 268 6.37 12.07 8.47
CA PRO A 268 7.24 12.26 9.63
C PRO A 268 8.49 11.37 9.62
N ASN A 269 8.49 10.28 8.86
CA ASN A 269 9.61 9.37 8.69
C ASN A 269 10.37 9.52 7.35
N GLN A 270 9.98 10.47 6.54
CA GLN A 270 10.65 10.80 5.28
C GLN A 270 11.41 12.13 5.38
N ARG A 271 12.48 12.29 4.61
CA ARG A 271 13.28 13.50 4.64
C ARG A 271 12.66 14.67 3.89
N MET A 272 11.75 14.37 2.98
CA MET A 272 10.91 15.33 2.25
C MET A 272 9.44 15.04 2.50
N ASP A 273 8.58 15.95 2.08
CA ASP A 273 7.14 15.80 2.04
C ASP A 273 6.67 15.77 0.59
N LEU A 274 5.50 15.20 0.35
CA LEU A 274 4.81 15.33 -0.93
C LEU A 274 4.31 16.78 -1.06
N THR A 275 4.65 17.44 -2.14
CA THR A 275 4.26 18.83 -2.46
C THR A 275 3.38 18.90 -3.71
N GLY A 276 3.01 17.77 -4.27
CA GLY A 276 2.06 17.62 -5.36
C GLY A 276 2.01 16.19 -5.85
N ASN A 277 0.80 15.65 -6.02
CA ASN A 277 0.56 14.39 -6.71
C ASN A 277 -0.77 14.44 -7.42
N THR A 278 -0.75 14.21 -8.72
CA THR A 278 -1.96 14.05 -9.52
C THR A 278 -1.95 12.72 -10.23
N ALA A 279 -3.10 12.06 -10.29
CA ALA A 279 -3.24 10.82 -11.03
C ALA A 279 -4.54 10.80 -11.84
N SER A 280 -4.45 10.36 -13.09
CA SER A 280 -5.59 10.05 -13.96
C SER A 280 -5.60 8.56 -14.26
N ILE A 281 -6.70 7.88 -13.94
CA ILE A 281 -6.82 6.43 -14.07
C ILE A 281 -8.05 6.10 -14.90
N TYR A 282 -7.86 5.33 -15.96
CA TYR A 282 -8.90 4.86 -16.87
C TYR A 282 -8.99 3.35 -16.75
N ASN A 283 -10.19 2.81 -16.54
CA ASN A 283 -10.43 1.38 -16.38
C ASN A 283 -11.62 0.96 -17.23
N LEU A 284 -11.42 0.09 -18.20
CA LEU A 284 -12.45 -0.51 -19.02
C LEU A 284 -12.49 -2.01 -18.78
N ALA A 285 -13.62 -2.52 -18.32
CA ALA A 285 -13.82 -3.93 -18.05
C ALA A 285 -15.03 -4.48 -18.80
N TYR A 286 -14.88 -5.70 -19.32
CA TYR A 286 -15.97 -6.52 -19.83
C TYR A 286 -16.13 -7.75 -18.94
N THR A 287 -17.37 -8.11 -18.64
CA THR A 287 -17.73 -9.37 -17.95
C THR A 287 -18.85 -10.04 -18.73
N GLY A 288 -18.66 -11.30 -19.10
CA GLY A 288 -19.64 -12.12 -19.79
C GLY A 288 -19.92 -13.41 -19.03
N ALA A 289 -21.18 -13.68 -18.68
CA ALA A 289 -21.62 -14.99 -18.20
C ALA A 289 -22.07 -15.82 -19.40
N LEU A 290 -21.29 -16.84 -19.72
CA LEU A 290 -21.45 -17.70 -20.91
C LEU A 290 -21.87 -19.10 -20.46
N ASP A 291 -22.43 -19.90 -21.37
CA ASP A 291 -22.88 -21.26 -21.02
C ASP A 291 -21.79 -22.14 -20.41
N TRP A 292 -20.53 -21.91 -20.80
CA TRP A 292 -19.36 -22.67 -20.33
C TRP A 292 -18.74 -22.07 -19.07
N GLY A 293 -19.12 -20.87 -18.64
CA GLY A 293 -18.54 -20.19 -17.49
C GLY A 293 -18.53 -18.68 -17.60
N THR A 294 -17.51 -18.05 -17.06
CA THR A 294 -17.37 -16.58 -17.04
C THR A 294 -16.11 -16.15 -17.78
N LEU A 295 -16.23 -15.11 -18.59
CA LEU A 295 -15.11 -14.42 -19.24
C LEU A 295 -15.03 -12.99 -18.72
N LYS A 296 -13.84 -12.55 -18.32
CA LYS A 296 -13.55 -11.16 -17.98
C LYS A 296 -12.37 -10.65 -18.79
N ALA A 297 -12.49 -9.48 -19.35
CA ALA A 297 -11.40 -8.77 -20.02
C ALA A 297 -11.31 -7.36 -19.46
N ARG A 298 -10.09 -6.87 -19.28
CA ARG A 298 -9.82 -5.55 -18.73
C ARG A 298 -8.67 -4.88 -19.46
N THR A 299 -8.79 -3.58 -19.63
CA THR A 299 -7.65 -2.70 -19.91
C THR A 299 -7.73 -1.48 -19.03
N TYR A 300 -6.58 -1.04 -18.52
CA TYR A 300 -6.50 0.17 -17.72
C TYR A 300 -5.25 0.96 -18.08
N TYR A 301 -5.31 2.26 -17.82
CA TYR A 301 -4.18 3.17 -17.98
C TYR A 301 -4.14 4.12 -16.78
N GLN A 302 -2.98 4.24 -16.16
CA GLN A 302 -2.70 5.15 -15.07
C GLN A 302 -1.59 6.09 -15.50
N ASP A 303 -1.82 7.40 -15.31
CA ASP A 303 -0.86 8.49 -15.54
C ASP A 303 -0.71 9.26 -14.24
N VAL A 304 0.51 9.32 -13.70
CA VAL A 304 0.84 9.93 -12.40
C VAL A 304 1.94 10.94 -12.57
N SER A 305 1.74 12.15 -12.07
CA SER A 305 2.79 13.14 -11.86
C SER A 305 2.93 13.42 -10.36
N HIS A 306 4.15 13.28 -9.85
CA HIS A 306 4.46 13.38 -8.44
C HIS A 306 5.60 14.34 -8.18
N GLU A 307 5.49 15.15 -7.13
CA GLU A 307 6.51 16.10 -6.69
C GLU A 307 6.69 16.01 -5.18
N MET A 308 7.94 16.00 -4.73
CA MET A 308 8.29 16.11 -3.32
C MET A 308 9.41 17.13 -3.12
N ASP A 309 9.36 17.83 -1.99
CA ASP A 309 10.35 18.81 -1.53
C ASP A 309 10.23 18.91 0.01
N PHE A 310 10.86 19.92 0.59
CA PHE A 310 10.76 20.19 2.02
C PHE A 310 9.48 20.99 2.31
N GLY A 311 8.50 20.35 2.96
CA GLY A 311 7.23 20.94 3.36
C GLY A 311 7.35 21.98 4.48
N ALA A 312 6.21 22.37 5.07
CA ALA A 312 6.13 23.47 6.03
C ALA A 312 7.01 23.29 7.27
N ASP A 313 7.15 22.05 7.75
CA ASP A 313 7.87 21.71 8.99
C ASP A 313 9.35 21.45 8.78
N LYS A 314 9.80 21.36 7.53
CA LYS A 314 11.16 21.03 7.14
C LYS A 314 11.88 22.25 6.56
N ARG A 315 13.17 22.31 6.77
CA ARG A 315 14.02 23.37 6.19
C ARG A 315 14.38 23.02 4.75
N TYR A 316 14.19 23.97 3.83
CA TYR A 316 14.43 23.76 2.41
C TYR A 316 15.44 24.72 1.75
N TRP A 317 15.96 25.69 2.51
CA TRP A 317 16.99 26.61 1.97
C TRP A 317 18.24 26.62 2.82
N TYR A 318 19.37 26.81 2.19
CA TYR A 318 20.67 26.94 2.84
C TYR A 318 21.69 27.57 1.88
N GLY A 319 22.90 27.85 2.40
CA GLY A 319 23.99 28.42 1.63
C GLY A 319 24.45 29.79 2.15
N MET A 320 25.45 30.39 1.50
CA MET A 320 26.06 31.64 1.94
C MET A 320 25.06 32.80 1.91
N ALA A 321 24.21 32.89 0.88
CA ALA A 321 23.17 33.91 0.77
C ALA A 321 22.08 33.80 1.84
N SER A 322 21.94 32.64 2.45
CA SER A 322 21.02 32.42 3.59
C SER A 322 21.72 32.51 4.95
N GLY A 323 22.82 33.26 5.04
CA GLY A 323 23.58 33.42 6.27
C GLY A 323 24.41 32.18 6.65
N GLY A 324 24.77 31.38 5.65
CA GLY A 324 25.46 30.10 5.82
C GLY A 324 24.52 28.93 6.15
N MET A 325 23.38 29.22 6.76
CA MET A 325 22.36 28.22 7.11
C MET A 325 20.91 28.72 6.91
N MET A 326 20.65 30.01 7.05
CA MET A 326 19.34 30.64 6.79
C MET A 326 19.54 32.07 6.34
N SER A 327 18.61 32.62 5.53
CA SER A 327 18.58 34.05 5.25
C SER A 327 18.22 34.84 6.52
N VAL A 328 18.66 36.11 6.58
CA VAL A 328 18.39 36.97 7.72
C VAL A 328 16.90 37.24 7.91
N ASP A 329 16.15 37.26 6.83
CA ASP A 329 14.69 37.47 6.81
C ASP A 329 13.89 36.14 6.74
N GLY A 330 14.57 35.00 6.72
CA GLY A 330 13.94 33.70 6.63
C GLY A 330 13.48 33.27 5.26
N SER A 331 13.74 34.06 4.22
CA SER A 331 13.38 33.72 2.85
C SER A 331 14.35 32.71 2.23
N PRO A 332 13.92 31.86 1.27
CA PRO A 332 14.82 31.08 0.46
C PRO A 332 15.79 31.99 -0.28
N CYS A 333 17.02 31.57 -0.44
CA CYS A 333 18.00 32.37 -1.21
C CYS A 333 17.64 32.38 -2.70
N SER A 334 17.81 33.53 -3.34
CA SER A 334 17.49 33.74 -4.75
C SER A 334 18.40 34.82 -5.38
N PRO A 335 18.82 34.67 -6.64
CA PRO A 335 18.65 33.50 -7.51
C PRO A 335 19.50 32.32 -7.06
N ILE A 336 19.09 31.08 -7.42
CA ILE A 336 19.90 29.89 -7.18
C ILE A 336 21.26 29.99 -7.90
N SER A 337 22.32 29.50 -7.26
CA SER A 337 23.68 29.57 -7.76
C SER A 337 24.57 28.55 -7.07
N ALA A 338 25.85 28.48 -7.38
CA ALA A 338 26.83 27.67 -6.68
C ALA A 338 26.93 27.92 -5.15
N THR A 339 26.41 29.06 -4.65
CA THR A 339 26.45 29.41 -3.22
C THR A 339 25.05 29.61 -2.60
N CYS A 340 24.00 29.42 -3.36
CA CYS A 340 22.62 29.65 -2.96
C CYS A 340 21.75 28.48 -3.38
N ALA A 341 21.25 27.71 -2.43
CA ALA A 341 20.32 26.61 -2.66
C ALA A 341 18.94 26.92 -2.11
N ALA A 342 17.91 26.56 -2.88
CA ALA A 342 16.51 26.74 -2.52
C ALA A 342 15.76 25.41 -2.70
N GLY A 343 15.86 24.55 -1.70
CA GLY A 343 15.23 23.24 -1.70
C GLY A 343 16.07 22.15 -2.38
N MET A 344 15.43 21.03 -2.63
CA MET A 344 15.90 19.91 -3.41
C MET A 344 14.68 19.19 -3.99
N PRO A 345 13.92 19.85 -4.88
CA PRO A 345 12.71 19.26 -5.43
C PRO A 345 13.03 17.96 -6.19
N MET A 346 12.18 16.99 -6.03
CA MET A 346 12.19 15.74 -6.79
C MET A 346 10.87 15.63 -7.55
N LYS A 347 10.96 15.26 -8.82
CA LYS A 347 9.80 15.06 -9.69
C LYS A 347 9.85 13.68 -10.31
N SER A 348 8.70 13.05 -10.38
CA SER A 348 8.58 11.80 -11.11
C SER A 348 7.28 11.75 -11.91
N ASP A 349 7.36 11.16 -13.10
CA ASP A 349 6.22 10.85 -13.95
C ASP A 349 6.18 9.34 -14.17
N GLY A 350 5.01 8.74 -13.93
CA GLY A 350 4.76 7.31 -14.08
C GLY A 350 3.58 7.04 -15.02
N GLU A 351 3.76 6.20 -16.01
CA GLU A 351 2.71 5.71 -16.90
C GLU A 351 2.60 4.18 -16.76
N ASN A 352 1.39 3.65 -16.56
CA ASN A 352 1.16 2.24 -16.35
C ASN A 352 -0.05 1.77 -17.17
N LEU A 353 0.19 0.93 -18.17
CA LEU A 353 -0.83 0.30 -18.99
C LEU A 353 -0.95 -1.18 -18.62
N GLY A 354 -2.16 -1.64 -18.30
CA GLY A 354 -2.42 -3.04 -18.04
C GLY A 354 -3.54 -3.61 -18.91
N ILE A 355 -3.41 -4.89 -19.27
CA ILE A 355 -4.40 -5.68 -19.99
C ILE A 355 -4.48 -7.04 -19.33
N SER A 356 -5.69 -7.51 -19.03
CA SER A 356 -5.93 -8.90 -18.58
C SER A 356 -7.11 -9.52 -19.29
N VAL A 357 -7.06 -10.85 -19.47
CA VAL A 357 -8.18 -11.67 -19.93
C VAL A 357 -8.20 -12.93 -19.07
N ASP A 358 -9.28 -13.12 -18.34
CA ASP A 358 -9.48 -14.21 -17.39
C ASP A 358 -10.75 -14.98 -17.71
N ALA A 359 -10.69 -16.29 -17.61
CA ALA A 359 -11.85 -17.16 -17.79
C ALA A 359 -11.96 -18.17 -16.63
N ALA A 360 -13.16 -18.34 -16.11
CA ALA A 360 -13.52 -19.42 -15.20
C ALA A 360 -14.46 -20.39 -15.95
N ILE A 361 -13.96 -21.57 -16.22
CA ILE A 361 -14.63 -22.60 -17.03
C ILE A 361 -15.21 -23.65 -16.08
N ARG A 362 -16.52 -23.87 -16.17
CA ARG A 362 -17.18 -24.94 -15.41
C ARG A 362 -16.87 -26.27 -16.04
N LEU A 363 -16.36 -27.20 -15.24
CA LEU A 363 -16.09 -28.57 -15.64
C LEU A 363 -17.20 -29.50 -15.13
N ALA A 364 -17.07 -30.80 -15.36
CA ALA A 364 -18.02 -31.79 -14.82
C ALA A 364 -17.93 -31.83 -13.28
N GLY A 365 -19.05 -31.89 -12.57
CA GLY A 365 -19.12 -32.08 -11.10
C GLY A 365 -18.88 -30.82 -10.37
N ASP A 366 -19.08 -29.70 -10.46
CA ASP A 366 -18.78 -28.43 -9.76
C ASP A 366 -17.30 -28.00 -9.78
N ASP A 367 -16.44 -28.73 -10.49
CA ASP A 367 -15.05 -28.34 -10.67
C ASP A 367 -14.91 -27.07 -11.52
N LEU A 368 -13.87 -26.28 -11.26
CA LEU A 368 -13.58 -25.06 -12.00
C LEU A 368 -12.15 -25.08 -12.56
N LEU A 369 -12.00 -24.65 -13.79
CA LEU A 369 -10.70 -24.33 -14.39
C LEU A 369 -10.63 -22.82 -14.62
N ARG A 370 -9.71 -22.14 -13.93
CA ARG A 370 -9.39 -20.73 -14.19
C ARG A 370 -8.16 -20.63 -15.05
N VAL A 371 -8.23 -19.83 -16.10
CA VAL A 371 -7.08 -19.55 -16.98
C VAL A 371 -7.06 -18.05 -17.25
N GLY A 372 -5.87 -17.48 -17.39
CA GLY A 372 -5.77 -16.06 -17.68
C GLY A 372 -4.42 -15.69 -18.26
N VAL A 373 -4.40 -14.51 -18.87
CA VAL A 373 -3.20 -13.83 -19.38
C VAL A 373 -3.21 -12.38 -18.94
N GLU A 374 -2.04 -11.87 -18.56
CA GLU A 374 -1.85 -10.50 -18.12
C GLU A 374 -0.65 -9.87 -18.84
N VAL A 375 -0.77 -8.60 -19.17
CA VAL A 375 0.30 -7.75 -19.70
C VAL A 375 0.29 -6.44 -18.94
N GLN A 376 1.46 -5.98 -18.52
CA GLN A 376 1.65 -4.67 -17.91
C GLN A 376 2.88 -4.01 -18.51
N ASP A 377 2.75 -2.76 -18.88
CA ASP A 377 3.79 -1.88 -19.41
C ASP A 377 3.88 -0.66 -18.47
N TYR A 378 4.97 -0.55 -17.73
CA TYR A 378 5.21 0.54 -16.78
C TYR A 378 6.43 1.35 -17.21
N ARG A 379 6.27 2.66 -17.23
CA ARG A 379 7.30 3.65 -17.56
C ARG A 379 7.46 4.63 -16.40
N LEU A 380 8.72 4.98 -16.10
CA LEU A 380 9.07 5.87 -14.98
C LEU A 380 10.21 6.80 -15.35
N ASN A 381 10.01 8.08 -15.08
CA ASN A 381 11.08 9.06 -15.02
C ASN A 381 11.14 9.66 -13.62
N ASP A 382 12.34 9.82 -13.08
CA ASP A 382 12.59 10.47 -11.80
C ASP A 382 13.80 11.39 -11.96
N TRP A 383 13.59 12.69 -11.77
CA TRP A 383 14.63 13.69 -11.89
C TRP A 383 14.47 14.77 -10.81
N TRP A 384 15.59 15.37 -10.45
CA TRP A 384 15.66 16.41 -9.42
C TRP A 384 16.21 17.69 -10.05
N PRO A 385 15.38 18.71 -10.26
CA PRO A 385 15.78 19.97 -10.86
C PRO A 385 16.93 20.64 -10.11
N ALA A 386 17.79 21.34 -10.85
CA ALA A 386 18.86 22.12 -10.26
C ALA A 386 18.28 23.12 -9.24
N SER A 387 18.77 23.09 -7.99
CA SER A 387 18.28 23.92 -6.89
C SER A 387 19.36 24.75 -6.21
N GLY A 388 20.59 24.68 -6.69
CA GLY A 388 21.72 25.53 -6.25
C GLY A 388 22.70 24.85 -5.30
N SER A 389 23.80 25.53 -5.00
CA SER A 389 24.93 25.02 -4.20
C SER A 389 25.47 23.68 -4.75
N GLY A 390 25.55 22.62 -3.95
CA GLY A 390 25.94 21.28 -4.40
C GLY A 390 24.96 20.59 -5.35
N MET A 391 23.76 21.16 -5.53
CA MET A 391 22.70 20.71 -6.45
C MET A 391 22.63 21.63 -7.68
N TRP A 392 23.77 21.84 -8.34
CA TRP A 392 23.98 22.78 -9.42
C TRP A 392 25.15 22.35 -10.31
N PRO A 393 25.22 22.65 -11.66
CA PRO A 393 24.28 23.47 -12.42
C PRO A 393 23.20 22.67 -13.20
N TYR A 394 23.27 21.34 -13.22
CA TYR A 394 22.38 20.47 -14.00
C TYR A 394 21.30 19.84 -13.10
N ASP A 395 20.33 19.21 -13.71
CA ASP A 395 19.40 18.33 -12.98
C ASP A 395 20.12 17.05 -12.55
N PHE A 396 19.66 16.41 -11.48
CA PHE A 396 20.06 15.07 -11.12
C PHE A 396 19.02 14.09 -11.70
N VAL A 397 19.46 13.18 -12.54
CA VAL A 397 18.60 12.16 -13.15
C VAL A 397 18.73 10.88 -12.35
N ASN A 398 17.73 10.59 -11.52
CA ASN A 398 17.71 9.42 -10.64
C ASN A 398 17.32 8.17 -11.43
N ILE A 399 16.20 8.21 -12.19
CA ILE A 399 15.82 7.20 -13.17
C ILE A 399 15.44 7.89 -14.47
N ASN A 400 16.00 7.44 -15.58
CA ASN A 400 15.74 7.96 -16.91
C ASN A 400 15.11 6.86 -17.77
N ASP A 401 13.93 7.12 -18.35
CA ASP A 401 13.24 6.17 -19.23
C ASP A 401 13.22 4.76 -18.63
N GLY A 402 12.91 4.66 -17.33
CA GLY A 402 12.77 3.39 -16.62
C GLY A 402 11.61 2.58 -17.19
N GLN A 403 11.85 1.32 -17.51
CA GLN A 403 10.90 0.44 -18.17
C GLN A 403 10.74 -0.85 -17.37
N ARG A 404 9.49 -1.30 -17.20
CA ARG A 404 9.17 -2.60 -16.61
C ARG A 404 7.98 -3.22 -17.33
N ASP A 405 8.26 -4.19 -18.19
CA ASP A 405 7.27 -4.90 -18.99
C ASP A 405 7.04 -6.28 -18.39
N ARG A 406 5.81 -6.60 -18.02
CA ARG A 406 5.42 -7.87 -17.42
C ARG A 406 4.43 -8.61 -18.32
N TYR A 407 4.71 -9.88 -18.57
CA TYR A 407 3.86 -10.80 -19.29
C TYR A 407 3.61 -12.03 -18.45
N ALA A 408 2.36 -12.41 -18.24
CA ALA A 408 2.00 -13.55 -17.41
C ALA A 408 0.92 -14.40 -18.07
N GLY A 409 0.95 -15.70 -17.77
CA GLY A 409 -0.13 -16.62 -18.07
C GLY A 409 -0.28 -17.65 -16.95
N PHE A 410 -1.51 -17.99 -16.58
CA PHE A 410 -1.77 -18.94 -15.53
C PHE A 410 -2.88 -19.94 -15.87
N GLY A 411 -2.81 -21.09 -15.21
CA GLY A 411 -3.87 -22.09 -15.15
C GLY A 411 -4.05 -22.57 -13.71
N GLU A 412 -5.29 -22.64 -13.25
CA GLU A 412 -5.66 -23.03 -11.89
C GLU A 412 -6.87 -23.93 -11.92
N TRP A 413 -6.76 -25.09 -11.28
CA TRP A 413 -7.83 -26.07 -11.22
C TRP A 413 -8.34 -26.22 -9.80
N GLU A 414 -9.62 -25.93 -9.61
CA GLU A 414 -10.35 -26.13 -8.35
C GLU A 414 -11.22 -27.38 -8.47
N VAL A 415 -11.01 -28.32 -7.55
CA VAL A 415 -11.68 -29.62 -7.50
C VAL A 415 -12.48 -29.72 -6.23
N HIS A 416 -13.74 -30.15 -6.36
CA HIS A 416 -14.63 -30.44 -5.24
C HIS A 416 -14.90 -31.95 -5.15
N ALA A 417 -14.53 -32.59 -4.06
CA ALA A 417 -14.71 -34.01 -3.87
C ALA A 417 -15.18 -34.30 -2.43
N ASP A 418 -16.48 -34.52 -2.23
CA ASP A 418 -17.12 -34.75 -0.93
C ASP A 418 -16.78 -33.62 0.07
N ARG A 419 -15.89 -33.86 1.02
CA ARG A 419 -15.45 -32.92 2.06
C ARG A 419 -14.14 -32.21 1.74
N TRP A 420 -13.62 -32.41 0.54
CA TRP A 420 -12.37 -31.84 0.11
C TRP A 420 -12.58 -30.79 -0.97
N THR A 421 -11.91 -29.65 -0.83
CA THR A 421 -11.71 -28.71 -1.92
C THR A 421 -10.21 -28.53 -2.11
N SER A 422 -9.74 -28.68 -3.35
CA SER A 422 -8.33 -28.55 -3.70
C SER A 422 -8.16 -27.55 -4.84
N ILE A 423 -7.25 -26.60 -4.67
CA ILE A 423 -6.88 -25.62 -5.71
C ILE A 423 -5.42 -25.83 -6.04
N LEU A 424 -5.13 -26.22 -7.28
CA LEU A 424 -3.79 -26.38 -7.80
C LEU A 424 -3.57 -25.40 -8.94
N GLY A 425 -2.54 -24.55 -8.86
CA GLY A 425 -2.25 -23.53 -9.84
C GLY A 425 -0.80 -23.48 -10.28
N LEU A 426 -0.59 -23.12 -11.54
CA LEU A 426 0.70 -22.79 -12.14
C LEU A 426 0.59 -21.46 -12.87
N ARG A 427 1.61 -20.63 -12.74
CA ARG A 427 1.75 -19.34 -13.40
C ARG A 427 3.16 -19.22 -13.99
N VAL A 428 3.25 -18.78 -15.22
CA VAL A 428 4.52 -18.44 -15.87
C VAL A 428 4.54 -16.94 -16.05
N GLU A 429 5.65 -16.32 -15.67
CA GLU A 429 5.80 -14.88 -15.73
C GLU A 429 7.16 -14.52 -16.33
N SER A 430 7.19 -13.47 -17.16
CA SER A 430 8.41 -12.88 -17.70
C SER A 430 8.36 -11.38 -17.50
N VAL A 431 9.37 -10.83 -16.82
CA VAL A 431 9.50 -9.41 -16.54
C VAL A 431 10.79 -8.90 -17.14
N ALA A 432 10.68 -7.91 -18.04
CA ALA A 432 11.82 -7.20 -18.62
C ALA A 432 11.93 -5.82 -17.97
N THR A 433 13.14 -5.44 -17.55
CA THR A 433 13.42 -4.11 -16.98
C THR A 433 14.62 -3.48 -17.65
N ASP A 434 14.56 -2.16 -17.88
CA ASP A 434 15.69 -1.36 -18.42
C ASP A 434 15.61 0.07 -17.88
N ALA A 435 16.71 0.81 -17.99
CA ALA A 435 16.78 2.24 -17.71
C ALA A 435 17.81 2.92 -18.61
N GLY A 436 17.52 4.17 -18.96
CA GLY A 436 18.40 5.01 -19.77
C GLY A 436 19.64 5.47 -19.01
N ARG A 437 20.39 6.38 -19.62
CA ARG A 437 21.60 6.96 -19.02
C ARG A 437 21.26 8.00 -17.97
N VAL A 438 22.06 8.07 -16.93
CA VAL A 438 21.90 8.98 -15.79
C VAL A 438 23.08 9.95 -15.66
N HIS A 439 22.88 11.05 -14.95
CA HIS A 439 23.91 11.97 -14.52
C HIS A 439 23.54 12.69 -13.22
N GLY A 440 24.53 13.14 -12.48
CA GLY A 440 24.33 13.98 -11.29
C GLY A 440 24.21 15.47 -11.60
N TYR A 441 24.11 16.28 -10.55
CA TYR A 441 24.02 17.74 -10.66
C TYR A 441 25.23 18.41 -11.29
N ASP A 442 26.42 17.82 -11.12
CA ASP A 442 27.67 18.33 -11.66
C ASP A 442 28.41 17.21 -12.42
N THR A 443 28.47 17.35 -13.73
CA THR A 443 29.10 16.39 -14.63
C THR A 443 30.54 16.75 -14.99
N ASP A 444 31.02 17.95 -14.61
CA ASP A 444 32.32 18.49 -14.97
C ASP A 444 33.40 18.09 -13.94
N VAL A 445 32.97 17.62 -12.76
CA VAL A 445 33.90 17.15 -11.73
C VAL A 445 34.46 15.77 -12.09
N PRO A 446 35.77 15.58 -12.18
CA PRO A 446 36.34 14.28 -12.46
C PRO A 446 35.93 13.22 -11.42
N PRO A 447 35.73 11.96 -11.83
CA PRO A 447 35.45 10.87 -10.89
C PRO A 447 36.53 10.79 -9.79
N THR A 448 36.10 10.79 -8.54
CA THR A 448 37.05 10.67 -7.40
C THR A 448 36.72 9.43 -6.57
N THR A 449 37.74 8.92 -5.88
CA THR A 449 37.58 7.92 -4.82
C THR A 449 37.66 8.56 -3.43
N GLY A 450 37.45 9.89 -3.34
CA GLY A 450 37.62 10.66 -2.12
C GLY A 450 36.31 10.78 -1.31
N THR A 451 36.47 11.32 -0.11
CA THR A 451 35.43 11.49 0.89
C THR A 451 34.42 12.54 0.48
N GLY A 452 33.33 12.13 -0.09
CA GLY A 452 32.13 12.96 -0.27
C GLY A 452 32.26 14.06 -1.33
N GLY A 453 31.14 14.55 -1.75
CA GLY A 453 31.00 15.65 -2.70
C GLY A 453 30.69 15.20 -4.12
N SER A 454 30.69 16.15 -5.05
CA SER A 454 30.26 15.99 -6.44
C SER A 454 30.98 14.86 -7.20
N GLY A 455 32.22 14.56 -6.83
CA GLY A 455 33.02 13.50 -7.49
C GLY A 455 32.43 12.10 -7.37
N ASN A 456 31.68 11.80 -6.30
CA ASN A 456 31.01 10.51 -6.18
C ASN A 456 29.88 10.39 -7.19
N GLN A 457 29.13 11.45 -7.47
CA GLN A 457 28.05 11.44 -8.48
C GLN A 457 28.60 11.06 -9.85
N THR A 458 29.73 11.71 -10.27
CA THR A 458 30.36 11.43 -11.57
C THR A 458 30.85 9.98 -11.66
N ARG A 459 31.51 9.48 -10.61
CA ARG A 459 31.99 8.09 -10.54
C ARG A 459 30.83 7.11 -10.68
N ASP A 460 29.77 7.29 -9.87
CA ASP A 460 28.66 6.36 -9.79
C ASP A 460 27.84 6.38 -11.09
N ALA A 461 27.65 7.56 -11.70
CA ALA A 461 27.01 7.68 -13.01
C ALA A 461 27.80 6.98 -14.13
N VAL A 462 29.15 7.06 -14.11
CA VAL A 462 29.99 6.32 -15.07
C VAL A 462 29.86 4.82 -14.89
N LEU A 463 29.87 4.34 -13.65
CA LEU A 463 29.70 2.90 -13.35
C LEU A 463 28.32 2.42 -13.82
N PHE A 464 27.26 3.13 -13.46
CA PHE A 464 25.90 2.81 -13.87
C PHE A 464 25.72 2.83 -15.40
N ASN A 465 26.18 3.88 -16.06
CA ASN A 465 26.06 4.04 -17.52
C ASN A 465 26.84 3.03 -18.34
N THR A 466 27.81 2.34 -17.73
CA THR A 466 28.61 1.27 -18.37
C THR A 466 28.15 -0.13 -17.99
N SER A 467 27.25 -0.27 -17.01
CA SER A 467 26.65 -1.56 -16.64
C SER A 467 25.63 -2.04 -17.69
N ASN A 468 25.34 -3.34 -17.66
CA ASN A 468 24.20 -3.90 -18.39
C ASN A 468 22.93 -3.65 -17.58
N ARG A 469 22.03 -2.81 -18.09
CA ARG A 469 20.78 -2.45 -17.43
C ARG A 469 19.56 -3.20 -17.97
N ASP A 470 19.69 -3.75 -19.19
CA ASP A 470 18.66 -4.60 -19.78
C ASP A 470 18.66 -5.97 -19.08
N GLN A 471 17.62 -6.25 -18.30
CA GLN A 471 17.45 -7.46 -17.51
C GLN A 471 16.12 -8.13 -17.88
N VAL A 472 16.12 -9.45 -17.97
CA VAL A 472 14.91 -10.24 -18.23
C VAL A 472 14.87 -11.42 -17.28
N ASP A 473 13.84 -11.45 -16.43
CA ASP A 473 13.60 -12.52 -15.48
C ASP A 473 12.37 -13.34 -15.93
N THR A 474 12.54 -14.65 -16.05
CA THR A 474 11.45 -15.55 -16.38
C THR A 474 11.37 -16.66 -15.33
N TYR A 475 10.19 -16.87 -14.76
CA TYR A 475 10.01 -17.81 -13.66
C TYR A 475 8.64 -18.49 -13.68
N VAL A 476 8.51 -19.50 -12.84
CA VAL A 476 7.27 -20.26 -12.65
C VAL A 476 6.86 -20.21 -11.19
N ASP A 477 5.68 -19.72 -10.94
CA ASP A 477 5.02 -19.79 -9.65
C ASP A 477 4.06 -20.97 -9.61
N ALA A 478 3.94 -21.58 -8.43
CA ALA A 478 3.03 -22.70 -8.18
C ALA A 478 2.37 -22.52 -6.81
N SER A 479 1.10 -22.87 -6.72
CA SER A 479 0.39 -22.94 -5.44
C SER A 479 -0.50 -24.17 -5.38
N TRP A 480 -0.58 -24.77 -4.19
CA TRP A 480 -1.53 -25.83 -3.89
C TRP A 480 -2.16 -25.54 -2.54
N ILE A 481 -3.48 -25.42 -2.52
CA ILE A 481 -4.29 -25.18 -1.33
C ILE A 481 -5.31 -26.29 -1.25
N VAL A 482 -5.42 -26.89 -0.07
CA VAL A 482 -6.40 -27.96 0.21
C VAL A 482 -7.18 -27.61 1.46
N ARG A 483 -8.51 -27.64 1.38
CA ARG A 483 -9.42 -27.55 2.52
C ARG A 483 -10.11 -28.88 2.74
N TYR A 484 -10.20 -29.29 4.00
CA TYR A 484 -10.90 -30.47 4.46
C TYR A 484 -11.94 -30.11 5.52
N GLU A 485 -13.20 -30.27 5.19
CA GLU A 485 -14.35 -30.13 6.10
C GLU A 485 -14.52 -31.41 6.92
N ALA A 486 -13.79 -31.50 8.04
CA ALA A 486 -13.76 -32.72 8.86
C ALA A 486 -15.14 -33.02 9.50
N SER A 487 -15.89 -31.96 9.87
CA SER A 487 -17.25 -32.03 10.40
C SER A 487 -17.95 -30.66 10.22
N ASP A 488 -19.21 -30.59 10.63
CA ASP A 488 -19.98 -29.32 10.68
C ASP A 488 -19.40 -28.29 11.67
N THR A 489 -18.32 -28.60 12.36
CA THR A 489 -17.69 -27.75 13.40
C THR A 489 -16.18 -27.66 13.28
N GLN A 490 -15.58 -28.26 12.24
CA GLN A 490 -14.12 -28.32 12.11
C GLN A 490 -13.70 -28.31 10.64
N ASP A 491 -12.94 -27.29 10.27
CA ASP A 491 -12.31 -27.15 8.97
C ASP A 491 -10.80 -27.10 9.13
N TYR A 492 -10.08 -27.70 8.21
CA TYR A 492 -8.63 -27.66 8.14
C TYR A 492 -8.20 -27.26 6.74
N GLN A 493 -7.26 -26.34 6.64
CA GLN A 493 -6.67 -25.95 5.38
C GLN A 493 -5.15 -26.12 5.44
N PHE A 494 -4.57 -26.61 4.35
CA PHE A 494 -3.13 -26.69 4.16
C PHE A 494 -2.77 -26.03 2.85
N GLY A 495 -1.70 -25.22 2.84
CA GLY A 495 -1.24 -24.53 1.67
C GLY A 495 0.28 -24.61 1.52
N VAL A 496 0.74 -24.78 0.29
CA VAL A 496 2.14 -24.62 -0.12
C VAL A 496 2.21 -23.77 -1.37
N ALA A 497 3.20 -22.88 -1.46
CA ALA A 497 3.43 -22.09 -2.64
C ALA A 497 4.92 -21.83 -2.85
N GLN A 498 5.32 -21.73 -4.12
CA GLN A 498 6.50 -21.03 -4.56
C GLN A 498 6.03 -19.79 -5.30
N LYS A 499 6.48 -18.63 -4.85
CA LYS A 499 6.12 -17.32 -5.40
C LYS A 499 7.38 -16.53 -5.69
N THR A 500 7.35 -15.76 -6.76
CA THR A 500 8.49 -14.98 -7.21
C THR A 500 8.11 -13.50 -7.35
N ARG A 501 9.04 -12.61 -7.02
CA ARG A 501 8.94 -11.17 -7.25
C ARG A 501 10.20 -10.66 -7.95
N THR A 502 10.03 -9.97 -9.05
CA THR A 502 11.13 -9.26 -9.73
C THR A 502 11.43 -7.95 -9.00
N PRO A 503 12.70 -7.57 -8.84
CA PRO A 503 13.07 -6.27 -8.26
C PRO A 503 12.38 -5.09 -8.93
N GLY A 504 11.99 -4.10 -8.14
CA GLY A 504 11.43 -2.84 -8.60
C GLY A 504 12.45 -1.97 -9.34
N LEU A 505 11.97 -0.96 -10.09
CA LEU A 505 12.85 -0.04 -10.82
C LEU A 505 13.78 0.73 -9.87
N TYR A 506 13.27 1.13 -8.71
CA TYR A 506 14.09 1.84 -7.72
C TYR A 506 15.12 0.93 -7.05
N GLU A 507 14.80 -0.34 -6.78
CA GLU A 507 15.74 -1.30 -6.21
C GLU A 507 16.90 -1.62 -7.18
N ARG A 508 16.64 -1.63 -8.48
CA ARG A 508 17.68 -1.90 -9.49
C ARG A 508 18.43 -0.65 -9.96
N TYR A 509 17.74 0.47 -10.18
CA TYR A 509 18.26 1.56 -11.01
C TYR A 509 18.57 2.86 -10.29
N THR A 510 18.31 2.98 -8.97
CA THR A 510 18.92 4.07 -8.19
C THR A 510 20.42 3.81 -8.07
N TRP A 511 21.21 4.80 -8.42
CA TRP A 511 22.63 4.56 -8.74
C TRP A 511 23.62 5.29 -7.84
N SER A 512 23.22 6.38 -7.19
CA SER A 512 24.15 7.28 -6.54
C SER A 512 24.37 6.93 -5.08
N SER A 513 25.58 6.58 -4.72
CA SER A 513 26.03 6.45 -3.33
C SER A 513 26.35 7.80 -2.67
N TRP A 514 26.21 8.93 -3.41
CA TRP A 514 26.40 10.26 -2.83
C TRP A 514 25.39 10.48 -1.72
N GLN A 515 25.87 10.79 -0.52
CA GLN A 515 25.09 10.77 0.70
C GLN A 515 23.78 11.61 0.60
N MET A 516 23.86 12.81 0.00
CA MET A 516 22.64 13.64 -0.16
C MET A 516 21.60 12.96 -1.05
N ALA A 517 22.01 12.38 -2.17
CA ALA A 517 21.08 11.68 -3.05
C ALA A 517 20.55 10.39 -2.42
N ALA A 518 21.41 9.59 -1.81
CA ALA A 518 21.00 8.37 -1.16
C ALA A 518 19.95 8.64 -0.07
N PHE A 519 20.14 9.66 0.78
CA PHE A 519 19.18 9.99 1.84
C PHE A 519 17.83 10.50 1.33
N MET A 520 17.77 11.06 0.14
CA MET A 520 16.48 11.40 -0.47
C MET A 520 15.72 10.16 -0.96
N ASN A 521 16.43 9.08 -1.30
CA ASN A 521 15.88 7.75 -1.55
C ASN A 521 15.76 6.97 -0.23
N ASN A 522 14.90 7.42 0.68
CA ASN A 522 14.61 6.76 1.96
C ASN A 522 13.42 5.79 1.78
N PHE A 523 13.59 4.74 1.01
CA PHE A 523 12.52 3.85 0.53
C PHE A 523 11.58 3.31 1.61
N VAL A 524 12.12 3.04 2.80
CA VAL A 524 11.36 2.33 3.85
C VAL A 524 11.08 3.19 5.10
N GLY A 525 11.37 4.49 5.09
CA GLY A 525 11.05 5.39 6.18
C GLY A 525 11.88 5.19 7.46
N ASP A 526 13.06 4.58 7.37
CA ASP A 526 13.97 4.37 8.50
C ASP A 526 14.98 5.52 8.71
N GLY A 527 14.91 6.54 7.87
CA GLY A 527 15.80 7.70 7.88
C GLY A 527 17.16 7.47 7.20
N ASN A 528 17.47 6.23 6.79
CA ASN A 528 18.67 5.90 6.05
C ASN A 528 18.57 6.27 4.57
N GLY A 529 19.69 6.30 3.89
CA GLY A 529 19.76 6.53 2.46
C GLY A 529 20.01 5.24 1.69
N TYR A 530 19.38 5.10 0.52
CA TYR A 530 19.46 3.88 -0.27
C TYR A 530 19.92 4.12 -1.69
N PHE A 531 20.58 3.11 -2.27
CA PHE A 531 20.76 2.98 -3.70
C PHE A 531 20.75 1.51 -4.13
N GLY A 532 20.50 1.28 -5.40
CA GLY A 532 20.19 -0.01 -5.96
C GLY A 532 21.39 -0.84 -6.40
N ASP A 533 21.06 -2.00 -6.99
CA ASP A 533 22.00 -2.86 -7.70
C ASP A 533 21.31 -3.41 -8.96
N VAL A 534 21.88 -3.11 -10.13
CA VAL A 534 21.37 -3.57 -11.44
C VAL A 534 21.38 -5.10 -11.59
N ASN A 535 22.16 -5.79 -10.77
CA ASN A 535 22.34 -7.24 -10.82
C ASN A 535 21.49 -7.99 -9.77
N LEU A 536 20.48 -7.36 -9.18
CA LEU A 536 19.58 -8.05 -8.26
C LEU A 536 18.83 -9.17 -8.98
N ASP A 537 18.85 -10.35 -8.38
CA ASP A 537 18.04 -11.50 -8.77
C ASP A 537 16.59 -11.37 -8.21
N PRO A 538 15.59 -12.00 -8.83
CA PRO A 538 14.24 -12.07 -8.28
C PRO A 538 14.21 -12.76 -6.92
N GLU A 539 13.36 -12.25 -6.01
CA GLU A 539 13.05 -12.93 -4.75
C GLU A 539 12.16 -14.15 -5.00
N VAL A 540 12.50 -15.29 -4.40
CA VAL A 540 11.72 -16.53 -4.50
C VAL A 540 11.32 -17.00 -3.12
N ALA A 541 10.05 -16.86 -2.76
CA ALA A 541 9.51 -17.35 -1.48
C ALA A 541 8.91 -18.76 -1.62
N ARG A 542 9.32 -19.67 -0.73
CA ARG A 542 8.73 -21.00 -0.56
C ARG A 542 7.98 -21.00 0.76
N THR A 543 6.67 -20.93 0.68
CA THR A 543 5.79 -20.77 1.86
C THR A 543 4.95 -21.99 2.11
N VAL A 544 4.84 -22.38 3.37
CA VAL A 544 3.87 -23.36 3.85
C VAL A 544 2.99 -22.73 4.93
N SER A 545 1.70 -23.05 4.92
CA SER A 545 0.76 -22.63 5.96
C SER A 545 -0.24 -23.74 6.26
N ALA A 546 -0.72 -23.77 7.50
CA ALA A 546 -1.78 -24.67 7.91
C ALA A 546 -2.80 -23.91 8.75
N THR A 547 -4.08 -24.01 8.42
CA THR A 547 -5.16 -23.36 9.17
C THR A 547 -6.02 -24.44 9.82
N ALA A 548 -6.34 -24.23 11.09
CA ALA A 548 -7.37 -24.97 11.80
C ALA A 548 -8.47 -24.00 12.21
N ASP A 549 -9.69 -24.28 11.82
CA ASP A 549 -10.88 -23.50 12.12
C ASP A 549 -11.90 -24.38 12.86
N TRP A 550 -12.19 -24.00 14.10
CA TRP A 550 -13.19 -24.65 14.94
C TRP A 550 -14.34 -23.67 15.18
N HIS A 551 -15.57 -24.13 15.01
CA HIS A 551 -16.75 -23.29 15.16
C HIS A 551 -17.96 -24.09 15.63
N ASP A 552 -19.01 -23.43 16.07
CA ASP A 552 -20.29 -24.12 16.31
C ASP A 552 -20.94 -24.50 14.96
N ALA A 553 -21.79 -25.52 14.98
CA ALA A 553 -22.41 -26.10 13.77
C ALA A 553 -23.21 -25.09 12.92
N ALA A 554 -23.63 -23.96 13.48
CA ALA A 554 -24.29 -22.88 12.76
C ALA A 554 -23.34 -21.74 12.36
N GLY A 555 -22.08 -21.75 12.85
CA GLY A 555 -21.10 -20.69 12.62
C GLY A 555 -21.48 -19.33 13.19
N THR A 556 -22.34 -19.27 14.21
CA THR A 556 -22.92 -18.01 14.71
C THR A 556 -22.66 -17.71 16.18
N ARG A 557 -22.20 -18.69 16.94
CA ARG A 557 -22.01 -18.58 18.39
C ARG A 557 -20.54 -18.43 18.80
N TRP A 558 -19.67 -19.21 18.21
CA TRP A 558 -18.24 -19.11 18.45
C TRP A 558 -17.44 -19.65 17.28
N SER A 559 -16.29 -19.09 17.07
CA SER A 559 -15.25 -19.59 16.16
C SER A 559 -13.87 -19.38 16.76
N VAL A 560 -12.92 -20.24 16.42
CA VAL A 560 -11.49 -20.09 16.72
C VAL A 560 -10.70 -20.53 15.50
N ARG A 561 -9.87 -19.66 14.97
CA ARG A 561 -8.98 -19.94 13.84
C ARG A 561 -7.54 -19.71 14.22
N LEU A 562 -6.66 -20.63 13.83
CA LEU A 562 -5.22 -20.55 14.01
C LEU A 562 -4.52 -20.88 12.70
N THR A 563 -3.56 -20.05 12.29
CA THR A 563 -2.82 -20.21 11.04
C THR A 563 -1.31 -20.05 11.27
N PRO A 564 -0.57 -21.08 11.70
CA PRO A 564 0.88 -21.06 11.63
C PRO A 564 1.38 -21.06 10.17
N TYR A 565 2.51 -20.38 9.95
CA TYR A 565 3.16 -20.31 8.64
C TYR A 565 4.68 -20.28 8.77
N TRP A 566 5.34 -20.67 7.68
CA TRP A 566 6.79 -20.59 7.52
C TRP A 566 7.13 -20.31 6.05
N SER A 567 8.12 -19.45 5.81
CA SER A 567 8.58 -19.06 4.48
C SER A 567 10.10 -18.98 4.43
N ASP A 568 10.71 -19.58 3.42
CA ASP A 568 12.14 -19.48 3.08
C ASP A 568 12.28 -18.64 1.82
N VAL A 569 13.17 -17.64 1.87
CA VAL A 569 13.41 -16.71 0.76
C VAL A 569 14.90 -16.61 0.51
N PRO A 570 15.49 -17.49 -0.32
CA PRO A 570 16.93 -17.56 -0.52
C PRO A 570 17.55 -16.31 -1.17
N ASP A 571 16.77 -15.57 -1.96
CA ASP A 571 17.23 -14.37 -2.69
C ASP A 571 16.51 -13.10 -2.22
N TYR A 572 16.22 -13.01 -0.92
CA TYR A 572 15.56 -11.84 -0.31
C TYR A 572 16.37 -10.56 -0.54
N ILE A 573 15.73 -9.52 -1.06
CA ILE A 573 16.36 -8.22 -1.31
C ILE A 573 16.41 -7.45 0.01
N ASP A 574 17.53 -7.49 0.68
CA ASP A 574 17.81 -6.70 1.87
C ASP A 574 18.92 -5.67 1.58
N ALA A 575 19.37 -4.95 2.58
CA ALA A 575 20.36 -3.92 2.44
C ALA A 575 21.64 -4.24 3.25
N ILE A 576 22.75 -3.70 2.78
CA ILE A 576 24.04 -3.71 3.48
C ILE A 576 24.55 -2.29 3.64
N GLN A 577 25.25 -2.01 4.75
CA GLN A 577 25.88 -0.71 4.95
C GLN A 577 27.02 -0.50 3.95
N TRP A 578 27.07 0.72 3.39
CA TRP A 578 27.97 1.07 2.30
C TRP A 578 28.84 2.28 2.61
N ASP A 579 30.14 2.15 2.36
CA ASP A 579 31.07 3.29 2.40
C ASP A 579 31.12 3.97 1.02
N SER A 580 30.45 5.11 0.91
CA SER A 580 30.38 5.91 -0.32
C SER A 580 31.75 6.44 -0.77
N ALA A 581 32.69 6.60 0.12
CA ALA A 581 34.03 7.10 -0.21
C ALA A 581 34.86 6.05 -0.94
N SER A 582 34.94 4.84 -0.40
CA SER A 582 35.66 3.72 -1.03
C SER A 582 34.83 3.00 -2.10
N ASN A 583 33.53 3.23 -2.13
CA ASN A 583 32.56 2.51 -2.96
C ASN A 583 32.58 0.99 -2.73
N THR A 584 32.57 0.60 -1.47
CA THR A 584 32.62 -0.80 -1.01
C THR A 584 31.68 -1.00 0.19
N PRO A 585 31.30 -2.24 0.52
CA PRO A 585 30.66 -2.50 1.80
C PRO A 585 31.44 -1.88 2.96
N ALA A 586 30.73 -1.30 3.94
CA ALA A 586 31.34 -0.66 5.09
C ALA A 586 32.18 -1.66 5.90
N ALA A 587 33.46 -1.40 6.05
CA ALA A 587 34.38 -2.27 6.81
C ALA A 587 34.12 -2.21 8.33
N THR A 588 33.53 -1.11 8.80
CA THR A 588 33.11 -0.93 10.19
C THR A 588 31.65 -0.46 10.15
N PRO A 589 30.72 -1.22 10.75
CA PRO A 589 29.31 -0.81 10.79
C PRO A 589 29.13 0.53 11.51
N VAL A 590 28.27 1.37 10.96
CA VAL A 590 27.72 2.54 11.63
C VAL A 590 26.64 2.06 12.60
N VAL A 591 26.72 2.48 13.85
CA VAL A 591 25.79 2.11 14.91
C VAL A 591 25.16 3.37 15.49
N ASP A 592 23.87 3.33 15.81
CA ASP A 592 23.13 4.43 16.41
C ASP A 592 23.23 5.74 15.61
N ASN A 593 23.19 5.61 14.28
CA ASN A 593 23.19 6.75 13.35
C ASN A 593 22.57 6.37 12.00
N PHE A 594 22.17 7.37 11.22
CA PHE A 594 21.74 7.16 9.85
C PHE A 594 22.95 6.87 8.93
N THR A 595 22.76 6.00 7.95
CA THR A 595 23.84 5.53 7.08
C THR A 595 23.38 5.37 5.64
N VAL A 596 24.32 5.17 4.72
CA VAL A 596 24.04 4.81 3.33
C VAL A 596 24.00 3.29 3.22
N LEU A 597 22.99 2.80 2.56
CA LEU A 597 22.69 1.38 2.36
C LEU A 597 22.62 1.06 0.87
N ARG A 598 23.05 -0.14 0.50
CA ARG A 598 22.91 -0.68 -0.85
C ARG A 598 22.08 -1.95 -0.81
N TYR A 599 21.16 -2.09 -1.74
CA TYR A 599 20.39 -3.32 -1.91
C TYR A 599 21.26 -4.49 -2.37
N ARG A 600 20.94 -5.68 -1.86
CA ARG A 600 21.61 -6.94 -2.19
C ARG A 600 20.69 -8.13 -1.91
N ASN A 601 20.77 -9.18 -2.75
CA ASN A 601 20.15 -10.46 -2.43
C ASN A 601 20.85 -11.13 -1.25
N GLN A 602 20.08 -11.65 -0.31
CA GLN A 602 20.50 -12.34 0.90
C GLN A 602 19.48 -13.43 1.22
N GLN A 603 19.81 -14.39 2.05
CA GLN A 603 18.86 -15.40 2.49
C GLN A 603 18.05 -14.90 3.68
N ALA A 604 16.71 -15.11 3.65
CA ALA A 604 15.84 -14.78 4.77
C ALA A 604 14.86 -15.91 5.09
N THR A 605 14.48 -15.99 6.36
CA THR A 605 13.43 -16.88 6.86
C THR A 605 12.38 -16.06 7.60
N LEU A 606 11.09 -16.28 7.30
CA LEU A 606 9.96 -15.68 8.01
C LEU A 606 9.05 -16.78 8.56
N TYR A 607 8.57 -16.61 9.79
CA TYR A 607 7.62 -17.53 10.39
C TYR A 607 6.76 -16.86 11.44
N GLY A 608 5.61 -17.45 11.72
CA GLY A 608 4.70 -16.88 12.70
C GLY A 608 3.39 -17.64 12.81
N ILE A 609 2.45 -17.00 13.48
CA ILE A 609 1.10 -17.51 13.66
C ILE A 609 0.10 -16.34 13.66
N ASP A 610 -0.95 -16.47 12.85
CA ASP A 610 -2.13 -15.61 12.89
C ASP A 610 -3.24 -16.32 13.67
N PHE A 611 -4.03 -15.56 14.44
CA PHE A 611 -5.13 -16.13 15.21
C PHE A 611 -6.33 -15.18 15.25
N SER A 612 -7.52 -15.77 15.25
CA SER A 612 -8.77 -15.06 15.50
C SER A 612 -9.75 -15.92 16.29
N ALA A 613 -10.62 -15.27 17.04
CA ALA A 613 -11.71 -15.94 17.76
C ALA A 613 -12.90 -15.01 17.90
N ASP A 614 -14.10 -15.56 17.72
CA ASP A 614 -15.37 -14.87 17.91
C ASP A 614 -16.20 -15.62 18.96
N LEU A 615 -16.89 -14.89 19.82
CA LEU A 615 -17.77 -15.44 20.83
C LEU A 615 -19.02 -14.58 21.02
N ALA A 616 -20.19 -15.09 20.63
CA ALA A 616 -21.47 -14.51 20.99
C ALA A 616 -21.74 -14.72 22.49
N LEU A 617 -21.70 -13.66 23.27
CA LEU A 617 -21.82 -13.71 24.72
C LEU A 617 -23.27 -13.91 25.15
N PHE A 618 -24.16 -13.08 24.64
CA PHE A 618 -25.60 -13.20 24.86
C PHE A 618 -26.37 -12.34 23.83
N ASP A 619 -27.65 -12.67 23.69
CA ASP A 619 -28.63 -11.91 22.89
C ASP A 619 -29.90 -11.69 23.71
N SER A 620 -30.36 -10.46 23.75
CA SER A 620 -31.51 -10.04 24.57
C SER A 620 -32.27 -8.90 23.90
N ALA A 621 -33.59 -8.98 23.89
CA ALA A 621 -34.43 -7.91 23.35
C ALA A 621 -34.21 -6.54 24.03
N SER A 622 -33.78 -6.51 25.30
CA SER A 622 -33.57 -5.28 26.06
C SER A 622 -32.14 -4.73 26.00
N TRP A 623 -31.16 -5.60 25.82
CA TRP A 623 -29.73 -5.23 25.86
C TRP A 623 -29.03 -5.44 24.52
N GLY A 624 -29.69 -6.08 23.54
CA GLY A 624 -29.15 -6.40 22.24
C GLY A 624 -28.23 -7.62 22.24
N ARG A 625 -27.53 -7.80 21.14
CA ARG A 625 -26.54 -8.86 20.91
C ARG A 625 -25.16 -8.37 21.26
N TYR A 626 -24.44 -9.13 22.08
CA TYR A 626 -23.05 -8.87 22.42
C TYR A 626 -22.14 -9.95 21.82
N VAL A 627 -21.06 -9.49 21.16
CA VAL A 627 -20.04 -10.38 20.58
C VAL A 627 -18.66 -9.90 21.06
N ALA A 628 -17.84 -10.84 21.53
CA ALA A 628 -16.42 -10.62 21.78
C ALA A 628 -15.64 -11.18 20.58
N GLN A 629 -14.73 -10.41 20.04
CA GLN A 629 -13.83 -10.77 18.93
C GLN A 629 -12.39 -10.54 19.36
N LEU A 630 -11.54 -11.53 19.12
CA LEU A 630 -10.09 -11.43 19.33
C LEU A 630 -9.39 -11.72 18.02
N THR A 631 -8.51 -10.82 17.61
CA THR A 631 -7.60 -11.01 16.46
C THR A 631 -6.18 -10.72 16.89
N GLY A 632 -5.20 -11.36 16.26
CA GLY A 632 -3.81 -11.04 16.53
C GLY A 632 -2.85 -11.88 15.74
N SER A 633 -1.58 -11.54 15.85
CA SER A 633 -0.50 -12.20 15.13
C SER A 633 0.83 -12.12 15.89
N TYR A 634 1.69 -13.06 15.57
CA TYR A 634 3.09 -13.07 15.94
C TYR A 634 3.91 -13.42 14.70
N ALA A 635 4.84 -12.55 14.35
CA ALA A 635 5.72 -12.72 13.21
C ALA A 635 7.19 -12.58 13.62
N ARG A 636 8.05 -13.32 12.93
CA ARG A 636 9.51 -13.23 13.01
C ARG A 636 10.08 -13.28 11.61
N GLY A 637 11.10 -12.47 11.39
CA GLY A 637 11.88 -12.46 10.15
C GLY A 637 13.36 -12.38 10.48
N LYS A 638 14.15 -13.22 9.85
CA LYS A 638 15.60 -13.29 10.06
C LYS A 638 16.34 -13.28 8.75
N ASN A 639 17.41 -12.51 8.67
CA ASN A 639 18.41 -12.54 7.63
C ASN A 639 19.48 -13.58 8.02
N GLU A 640 19.54 -14.69 7.27
CA GLU A 640 20.39 -15.83 7.60
C GLU A 640 21.89 -15.57 7.24
N ASP A 641 22.16 -14.67 6.29
CA ASP A 641 23.53 -14.34 5.89
C ASP A 641 24.24 -13.45 6.93
N THR A 642 23.49 -12.60 7.61
CA THR A 642 24.03 -11.63 8.57
C THR A 642 23.73 -11.98 10.02
N ASP A 643 22.89 -12.97 10.29
CA ASP A 643 22.34 -13.30 11.60
C ASP A 643 21.62 -12.11 12.26
N ASP A 644 21.00 -11.23 11.43
CA ASP A 644 20.26 -10.04 11.86
C ASP A 644 18.75 -10.24 11.74
N ASP A 645 17.96 -9.47 12.47
CA ASP A 645 16.51 -9.45 12.32
C ASP A 645 16.12 -8.62 11.08
N LEU A 646 15.03 -9.01 10.40
CA LEU A 646 14.52 -8.25 9.27
C LEU A 646 13.85 -6.95 9.74
N TYR A 647 13.94 -5.93 8.90
CA TYR A 647 13.31 -4.63 9.14
C TYR A 647 11.78 -4.73 9.06
N ASN A 648 11.11 -3.90 9.85
CA ASN A 648 9.65 -3.69 9.78
C ASN A 648 8.78 -4.92 10.15
N ILE A 649 9.30 -5.82 10.99
CA ILE A 649 8.51 -6.92 11.54
C ILE A 649 7.66 -6.42 12.71
N MET A 650 6.33 -6.60 12.60
CA MET A 650 5.39 -6.24 13.68
C MET A 650 5.59 -7.18 14.87
N PRO A 651 5.79 -6.67 16.10
CA PRO A 651 5.86 -7.51 17.29
C PRO A 651 4.51 -8.19 17.57
N LEU A 652 4.49 -9.13 18.54
CA LEU A 652 3.23 -9.75 18.98
C LEU A 652 2.17 -8.67 19.21
N ASN A 653 1.04 -8.81 18.54
CA ASN A 653 -0.07 -7.88 18.65
C ASN A 653 -1.41 -8.61 18.74
N ALA A 654 -2.37 -7.98 19.42
CA ALA A 654 -3.71 -8.50 19.56
C ALA A 654 -4.72 -7.36 19.74
N THR A 655 -5.88 -7.52 19.13
CA THR A 655 -7.03 -6.62 19.26
C THR A 655 -8.22 -7.38 19.82
N LEU A 656 -8.75 -6.92 20.95
CA LEU A 656 -9.97 -7.44 21.57
C LEU A 656 -11.11 -6.44 21.38
N THR A 657 -12.14 -6.83 20.67
CA THR A 657 -13.34 -6.02 20.43
C THR A 657 -14.55 -6.61 21.16
N LEU A 658 -15.20 -5.80 21.99
CA LEU A 658 -16.52 -6.13 22.54
C LEU A 658 -17.54 -5.25 21.84
N SER A 659 -18.38 -5.85 20.98
CA SER A 659 -19.43 -5.18 20.24
C SER A 659 -20.81 -5.40 20.83
N GLN A 660 -21.71 -4.41 20.69
CA GLN A 660 -23.11 -4.46 21.02
C GLN A 660 -23.96 -3.96 19.85
N ASP A 661 -24.93 -4.76 19.45
CA ASP A 661 -25.95 -4.38 18.47
C ASP A 661 -27.33 -4.34 19.13
N LEU A 662 -27.96 -3.15 19.15
CA LEU A 662 -29.27 -2.94 19.74
C LEU A 662 -30.14 -1.99 18.91
N GLY A 663 -31.10 -2.51 18.20
CA GLY A 663 -31.95 -1.73 17.29
C GLY A 663 -31.13 -1.07 16.20
N GLY A 664 -31.03 0.24 16.12
CA GLY A 664 -30.13 0.94 15.19
C GLY A 664 -28.77 1.28 15.78
N TRP A 665 -28.49 0.92 17.03
CA TRP A 665 -27.21 1.19 17.69
C TRP A 665 -26.19 0.06 17.43
N HIS A 666 -24.97 0.45 17.09
CA HIS A 666 -23.80 -0.40 16.95
C HIS A 666 -22.67 0.20 17.79
N ASN A 667 -22.42 -0.36 18.94
CA ASN A 667 -21.40 0.11 19.86
C ASN A 667 -20.22 -0.88 19.92
N ALA A 668 -19.00 -0.38 20.13
CA ALA A 668 -17.85 -1.23 20.38
C ALA A 668 -16.87 -0.59 21.38
N ILE A 669 -16.24 -1.44 22.17
CA ILE A 669 -15.05 -1.13 22.95
C ILE A 669 -13.93 -1.98 22.34
N VAL A 670 -12.85 -1.33 21.93
CA VAL A 670 -11.70 -2.00 21.32
C VAL A 670 -10.49 -1.81 22.21
N GLY A 671 -9.86 -2.90 22.61
CA GLY A 671 -8.57 -2.93 23.27
C GLY A 671 -7.50 -3.39 22.30
N GLU A 672 -6.49 -2.59 22.04
CA GLU A 672 -5.33 -2.91 21.22
C GLU A 672 -4.13 -3.15 22.15
N PHE A 673 -3.40 -4.23 21.93
CA PHE A 673 -2.24 -4.64 22.72
C PHE A 673 -1.08 -4.96 21.79
N VAL A 674 0.05 -4.32 21.98
CA VAL A 674 1.26 -4.50 21.16
C VAL A 674 2.44 -4.75 22.11
N GLY A 675 3.20 -5.82 21.83
CA GLY A 675 4.40 -6.16 22.56
C GLY A 675 5.55 -5.19 22.30
N ALA A 676 6.59 -5.27 23.09
CA ALA A 676 7.82 -4.53 22.79
C ALA A 676 8.45 -5.06 21.49
N LYS A 677 8.99 -4.15 20.68
CA LYS A 677 9.79 -4.47 19.50
C LYS A 677 11.27 -4.45 19.89
N ASP A 678 11.77 -5.60 20.31
CA ASP A 678 13.16 -5.77 20.73
C ASP A 678 14.02 -6.37 19.60
N ASP A 679 13.39 -7.10 18.67
CA ASP A 679 14.00 -7.70 17.49
C ASP A 679 13.96 -6.69 16.35
N VAL A 680 15.12 -6.11 16.05
CA VAL A 680 15.29 -4.98 15.16
C VAL A 680 16.47 -5.19 14.21
N SER A 681 16.39 -4.67 13.00
CA SER A 681 17.48 -4.73 12.03
C SER A 681 18.65 -3.83 12.46
N LYS A 682 19.77 -4.44 12.83
CA LYS A 682 21.00 -3.73 13.21
C LYS A 682 21.69 -3.09 12.01
N VAL A 683 21.61 -3.73 10.85
CA VAL A 683 22.15 -3.18 9.60
C VAL A 683 21.52 -1.82 9.27
N ARG A 684 20.23 -1.66 9.57
CA ARG A 684 19.46 -0.42 9.33
C ARG A 684 19.45 0.53 10.52
N ASN A 685 20.06 0.17 11.63
CA ASN A 685 19.96 0.92 12.90
C ASN A 685 18.49 1.15 13.30
N GLU A 686 17.64 0.12 13.12
CA GLU A 686 16.23 0.17 13.46
C GLU A 686 16.03 0.39 14.96
N MET A 687 15.07 1.25 15.32
CA MET A 687 14.85 1.61 16.71
C MET A 687 13.91 0.62 17.39
N GLN A 688 14.25 0.26 18.64
CA GLN A 688 13.37 -0.50 19.53
C GLN A 688 12.22 0.38 20.02
N THR A 689 11.04 -0.23 20.21
CA THR A 689 9.86 0.46 20.77
C THR A 689 9.28 -0.30 21.94
N ALA A 690 8.79 0.42 22.96
CA ALA A 690 8.15 -0.19 24.13
C ALA A 690 6.77 -0.75 23.77
N GLY A 691 6.36 -1.82 24.43
CA GLY A 691 5.01 -2.35 24.33
C GLY A 691 3.95 -1.42 24.91
N TYR A 692 2.75 -1.46 24.34
CA TYR A 692 1.65 -0.60 24.77
C TYR A 692 0.28 -1.29 24.72
N GLY A 693 -0.71 -0.65 25.32
CA GLY A 693 -2.11 -1.01 25.19
C GLY A 693 -2.96 0.25 25.07
N LEU A 694 -3.89 0.25 24.12
CA LEU A 694 -4.83 1.35 23.85
C LEU A 694 -6.26 0.88 24.06
N VAL A 695 -7.16 1.81 24.32
CA VAL A 695 -8.60 1.55 24.38
C VAL A 695 -9.31 2.57 23.49
N HIS A 696 -10.22 2.08 22.65
CA HIS A 696 -11.03 2.89 21.75
C HIS A 696 -12.52 2.67 22.06
N LEU A 697 -13.31 3.71 21.87
CA LEU A 697 -14.76 3.66 21.99
C LEU A 697 -15.39 4.07 20.67
N LEU A 698 -16.31 3.25 20.16
CA LEU A 698 -17.01 3.50 18.92
C LEU A 698 -18.51 3.36 19.15
N SER A 699 -19.29 4.26 18.60
CA SER A 699 -20.75 4.21 18.64
C SER A 699 -21.32 4.75 17.33
N ARG A 700 -22.21 3.98 16.73
CA ARG A 700 -22.90 4.35 15.50
C ARG A 700 -24.40 4.10 15.69
N TYR A 701 -25.20 5.08 15.26
CA TYR A 701 -26.65 4.94 15.16
C TYR A 701 -27.08 5.05 13.71
N GLU A 702 -27.78 4.03 13.23
CA GLU A 702 -28.23 3.95 11.83
C GLU A 702 -29.74 3.88 11.72
N ARG A 703 -30.28 4.60 10.74
CA ARG A 703 -31.65 4.57 10.24
C ARG A 703 -31.65 4.41 8.72
N ASP A 704 -32.82 4.19 8.15
CA ASP A 704 -32.97 3.91 6.72
C ASP A 704 -32.26 4.93 5.82
N TRP A 705 -32.38 6.24 6.15
CA TRP A 705 -31.88 7.34 5.32
C TRP A 705 -30.73 8.15 5.95
N TRP A 706 -30.29 7.83 7.16
CA TRP A 706 -29.14 8.51 7.79
C TRP A 706 -28.45 7.66 8.83
N SER A 707 -27.17 7.96 9.07
CA SER A 707 -26.44 7.45 10.21
C SER A 707 -25.58 8.54 10.83
N VAL A 708 -25.34 8.43 12.14
CA VAL A 708 -24.40 9.25 12.89
C VAL A 708 -23.41 8.32 13.58
N GLU A 709 -22.16 8.71 13.58
CA GLU A 709 -21.08 7.99 14.18
C GLU A 709 -20.29 8.92 15.10
N VAL A 710 -19.90 8.43 16.29
CA VAL A 710 -19.02 9.12 17.21
C VAL A 710 -18.04 8.10 17.80
N GLY A 711 -16.82 8.54 18.05
CA GLY A 711 -15.85 7.66 18.69
C GLY A 711 -14.71 8.43 19.35
N ILE A 712 -13.92 7.68 20.10
CA ILE A 712 -12.72 8.17 20.77
C ILE A 712 -11.63 7.13 20.55
N ASP A 713 -10.60 7.49 19.81
CA ASP A 713 -9.39 6.72 19.73
C ASP A 713 -8.42 7.11 20.84
N ASN A 714 -7.64 6.13 21.32
CA ASN A 714 -6.71 6.30 22.44
C ASN A 714 -7.37 7.04 23.61
N LEU A 715 -8.43 6.45 24.17
CA LEU A 715 -9.29 7.05 25.21
C LEU A 715 -8.50 7.68 26.39
N PHE A 716 -7.40 7.05 26.78
CA PHE A 716 -6.60 7.45 27.92
C PHE A 716 -5.45 8.39 27.55
N ASP A 717 -5.35 8.84 26.31
CA ASP A 717 -4.29 9.72 25.81
C ASP A 717 -2.89 9.18 26.09
N ARG A 718 -2.73 7.87 25.91
CA ARG A 718 -1.48 7.18 26.18
C ARG A 718 -0.45 7.52 25.12
N PHE A 719 0.74 7.91 25.56
CA PHE A 719 1.90 8.00 24.68
C PHE A 719 2.40 6.60 24.29
N TYR A 720 2.75 6.42 23.02
CA TYR A 720 3.38 5.21 22.49
C TYR A 720 4.16 5.52 21.22
N ASP A 721 5.18 4.72 20.94
CA ASP A 721 5.90 4.75 19.67
C ASP A 721 5.29 3.72 18.72
N ALA A 722 5.12 4.10 17.45
CA ALA A 722 4.59 3.18 16.43
C ALA A 722 5.68 2.17 16.03
N PRO A 723 5.49 0.85 16.22
CA PRO A 723 6.55 -0.14 15.96
C PRO A 723 7.00 -0.20 14.50
N LEU A 724 6.13 0.19 13.57
CA LEU A 724 6.39 0.28 12.14
C LEU A 724 6.42 1.72 11.63
N GLY A 725 6.55 2.70 12.53
CA GLY A 725 6.57 4.13 12.18
C GLY A 725 7.89 4.61 11.57
N GLY A 726 8.97 3.87 11.76
CA GLY A 726 10.30 4.28 11.33
C GLY A 726 10.92 5.39 12.19
N ALA A 727 11.89 6.10 11.64
CA ALA A 727 12.63 7.16 12.31
C ALA A 727 11.95 8.52 12.14
N TYR A 728 11.78 9.28 13.22
CA TYR A 728 11.23 10.62 13.15
C TYR A 728 12.24 11.61 12.54
N VAL A 729 11.99 12.02 11.33
CA VAL A 729 12.70 13.07 10.59
C VAL A 729 11.74 14.15 10.06
N GLY A 730 10.58 14.29 10.69
CA GLY A 730 9.45 15.12 10.25
C GLY A 730 9.61 16.61 10.50
N GLN A 731 10.75 17.10 11.02
CA GLN A 731 10.95 18.54 11.21
C GLN A 731 12.44 18.91 11.20
N GLY A 732 12.73 20.13 10.81
CA GLY A 732 14.08 20.70 10.84
C GLY A 732 14.86 20.42 9.56
N SER A 733 16.19 20.42 9.65
CA SER A 733 17.08 20.19 8.52
C SER A 733 17.25 18.71 8.27
N THR A 734 16.47 18.15 7.36
CA THR A 734 16.33 16.69 7.17
C THR A 734 17.21 16.12 6.07
N MET A 735 17.87 16.96 5.28
CA MET A 735 18.60 16.60 4.07
C MET A 735 19.89 15.82 4.32
N MET A 736 20.48 15.93 5.50
CA MET A 736 21.75 15.30 5.88
C MET A 736 21.66 14.68 7.26
N ASN A 737 22.66 13.90 7.65
CA ASN A 737 22.81 13.51 9.04
C ASN A 737 22.90 14.76 9.93
N PRO A 738 22.16 14.77 11.04
CA PRO A 738 22.03 15.97 11.86
C PRO A 738 23.36 16.45 12.44
N MET A 739 23.55 17.76 12.41
CA MET A 739 24.56 18.45 13.21
C MET A 739 23.87 19.30 14.25
N PRO A 740 24.13 19.09 15.57
CA PRO A 740 23.46 19.86 16.62
C PRO A 740 23.63 21.38 16.44
N PRO A 741 22.68 22.23 16.87
CA PRO A 741 21.50 21.92 17.71
C PRO A 741 20.16 21.81 16.95
N ASN A 742 20.10 21.82 15.64
CA ASN A 742 18.91 22.20 14.84
C ASN A 742 18.36 21.08 13.96
N GLU A 743 18.67 19.83 14.22
CA GLU A 743 18.39 18.74 13.30
C GLU A 743 17.86 17.50 14.01
N PRO A 744 16.93 16.73 13.39
CA PRO A 744 16.48 15.46 13.98
C PRO A 744 17.66 14.49 14.07
N ARG A 745 17.84 13.90 15.23
CA ARG A 745 18.89 12.91 15.50
C ARG A 745 18.32 11.51 15.35
N TRP A 746 19.17 10.56 15.03
CA TRP A 746 18.83 9.15 15.22
C TRP A 746 18.42 8.88 16.68
N GLY A 747 17.50 7.94 16.87
CA GLY A 747 17.06 7.50 18.18
C GLY A 747 15.68 8.03 18.61
N THR A 748 14.97 8.73 17.73
CA THR A 748 13.56 9.13 17.98
C THR A 748 12.66 8.34 17.04
N PRO A 749 11.88 7.36 17.50
CA PRO A 749 10.85 6.70 16.69
C PRO A 749 9.71 7.68 16.36
N VAL A 750 8.97 7.41 15.28
CA VAL A 750 7.71 8.13 15.03
C VAL A 750 6.68 7.71 16.08
N PRO A 751 6.16 8.63 16.88
CA PRO A 751 5.13 8.29 17.87
C PRO A 751 3.78 8.06 17.21
N GLY A 752 2.93 7.31 17.88
CA GLY A 752 1.53 7.19 17.51
C GLY A 752 0.70 8.40 17.96
N THR A 753 -0.44 8.59 17.31
CA THR A 753 -1.37 9.70 17.60
C THR A 753 -1.95 9.57 19.02
N GLY A 754 -1.99 10.65 19.77
CA GLY A 754 -2.66 10.77 21.06
C GLY A 754 -4.18 10.61 20.93
N ARG A 755 -4.93 11.05 21.93
CA ARG A 755 -6.40 10.92 21.91
C ARG A 755 -7.03 11.71 20.77
N SER A 756 -7.88 11.03 19.98
CA SER A 756 -8.69 11.63 18.92
C SER A 756 -10.17 11.36 19.18
N ILE A 757 -10.97 12.43 19.23
CA ILE A 757 -12.43 12.35 19.25
C ILE A 757 -12.91 12.62 17.82
N TYR A 758 -13.77 11.76 17.30
CA TYR A 758 -14.31 11.95 15.97
C TYR A 758 -15.84 11.85 15.94
N ALA A 759 -16.43 12.50 14.96
CA ALA A 759 -17.85 12.41 14.64
C ALA A 759 -18.06 12.43 13.14
N GLY A 760 -19.05 11.67 12.68
CA GLY A 760 -19.44 11.61 11.29
C GLY A 760 -20.96 11.54 11.13
N VAL A 761 -21.46 12.06 10.02
CA VAL A 761 -22.84 11.93 9.59
C VAL A 761 -22.87 11.45 8.14
N ASN A 762 -23.82 10.59 7.84
CA ASN A 762 -24.04 10.10 6.50
C ASN A 762 -25.54 10.10 6.18
N LEU A 763 -25.89 10.59 5.00
CA LEU A 763 -27.28 10.71 4.50
C LEU A 763 -27.42 9.87 3.23
N LYS A 764 -28.48 9.08 3.15
CA LYS A 764 -28.89 8.32 1.96
C LYS A 764 -30.15 8.93 1.36
N PHE A 765 -30.22 9.08 0.05
CA PHE A 765 -31.36 9.69 -0.66
C PHE A 765 -31.65 9.01 -1.98
#